data_fed82339267e03af07503072b14e0b1a
#
_entry.id   fed82339267e03af07503072b14e0b1a
#
_cell.length_a   1.000
_cell.length_b   1.000
_cell.length_c   1.000
_cell.angle_alpha   90.00
_cell.angle_beta   90.00
_cell.angle_gamma   90.00
#
_symmetry.space_group_name_H-M   'P 1'
#
loop_
_entity.id
_entity.type
_entity.pdbx_description
1 polymer ?
#
loop_
_entity_poly.entity_id
_entity_poly.type
_entity_poly.pdbx_seq_one_letter_code
_entity_poly.pdbx_strand_id
1 'polypeptide(L)'
;MAILLVMITLLPLGPRASIVVMISIPLSLLIGLFLLDLFHFTINQLSIVGMVVALGLLVDDSIVVVENIERYLRLGYSRKDAAIAATRQISLAVVGCTATLIFAFLPLMFLPEAAGDFIRSLPAAVVTTVLASLFVSLTIVPFLSSRILSPHEHPEGNVFLRTLHRGINGSYRRLLHGAIGRPVLTLLIALGIFIGALMLVPRVGFSVFPSSEKPMFLINIQTPLGTSLAATDTITRWVEKEISHLPDLKNYATNVGRGNPRIYYNVIPQNEVSNYAQIFIQLKETPFLRKRQMIDSLRTRFKDYPGAKIEVKDFEQGPPIEAPIAIRLFSEDLDTLRSLAFRVEDLLKSTDGTIYVNNDLTTLKTDIKVNVNKEKAGILGVPVNEIDRTVRLAITGLDVGTFRKDDDKDNDYYINVCLPRGPHQTLDALNKIYVNSYSGTSVPLSEVAGIQFQSSPTNINHYDKDRYTTVTAFVRNGYNTTVVTKGVLEQLDKMRFPRGASYMPAGEVESKQQSFGGLGPIILFTIFGILGILILEFKTFRGTLIVLSVVPLGIIGAVLILLISGNTFSFVAVIGIIALIGIEVKNSILLVDYTDQLRKAGMGLDEAIQQAGETRFVPIILTTLTAIGGLIPLVAENNPLYSPLALVIIGGLLSSTILTRVVTPVLYKLLAPRIGPAEPEAPSPAVNLTPAIS
;
A
#
# COMPACT_ATOMS: atom_id res chain seq x y z
N MET A 1 4.43 21.88 -4.39
CA MET A 1 5.57 21.02 -4.65
C MET A 1 6.56 21.62 -5.64
N ALA A 2 6.19 21.87 -6.90
CA ALA A 2 7.10 22.48 -7.90
C ALA A 2 7.73 23.78 -7.42
N ILE A 3 6.95 24.69 -6.81
CA ILE A 3 7.46 25.96 -6.25
C ILE A 3 8.53 25.72 -5.16
N LEU A 4 8.32 24.75 -4.29
CA LEU A 4 9.27 24.41 -3.23
C LEU A 4 10.59 23.87 -3.81
N LEU A 5 10.51 22.98 -4.81
CA LEU A 5 11.69 22.46 -5.52
C LEU A 5 12.44 23.57 -6.24
N VAL A 6 11.72 24.51 -6.86
CA VAL A 6 12.31 25.72 -7.47
C VAL A 6 13.06 26.54 -6.45
N MET A 7 12.46 26.82 -5.31
CA MET A 7 13.11 27.61 -4.26
C MET A 7 14.38 26.92 -3.70
N ILE A 8 14.32 25.60 -3.51
CA ILE A 8 15.47 24.81 -3.05
C ILE A 8 16.61 24.83 -4.06
N THR A 9 16.32 24.75 -5.37
CA THR A 9 17.34 24.74 -6.42
C THR A 9 17.85 26.16 -6.75
N LEU A 10 16.99 27.18 -6.67
CA LEU A 10 17.33 28.56 -7.00
C LEU A 10 18.41 29.14 -6.10
N LEU A 11 18.34 28.85 -4.80
CA LEU A 11 19.27 29.39 -3.82
C LEU A 11 20.73 28.95 -4.07
N PRO A 12 21.06 27.64 -4.29
CA PRO A 12 22.44 27.22 -4.50
C PRO A 12 22.91 27.28 -5.96
N LEU A 13 22.04 26.96 -6.94
CA LEU A 13 22.44 26.85 -8.35
C LEU A 13 22.27 28.17 -9.13
N GLY A 14 21.54 29.15 -8.57
CA GLY A 14 21.23 30.37 -9.29
C GLY A 14 20.12 30.21 -10.36
N PRO A 15 19.64 31.33 -10.98
CA PRO A 15 18.42 31.28 -11.77
C PRO A 15 18.54 30.52 -13.09
N ARG A 16 19.71 30.55 -13.75
CA ARG A 16 19.90 29.91 -15.06
C ARG A 16 19.93 28.39 -14.94
N ALA A 17 20.71 27.87 -13.99
CA ALA A 17 20.78 26.45 -13.70
C ALA A 17 19.43 25.90 -13.21
N SER A 18 18.75 26.65 -12.35
CA SER A 18 17.43 26.28 -11.87
C SER A 18 16.39 26.17 -12.98
N ILE A 19 16.41 27.07 -13.99
CA ILE A 19 15.52 26.97 -15.16
C ILE A 19 15.75 25.67 -15.92
N VAL A 20 17.00 25.24 -16.14
CA VAL A 20 17.31 23.98 -16.81
C VAL A 20 16.74 22.79 -16.03
N VAL A 21 16.95 22.76 -14.72
CA VAL A 21 16.42 21.71 -13.83
C VAL A 21 14.89 21.73 -13.80
N MET A 22 14.29 22.92 -13.76
CA MET A 22 12.82 23.07 -13.79
C MET A 22 12.18 22.53 -15.07
N ILE A 23 12.81 22.71 -16.23
CA ILE A 23 12.30 22.18 -17.50
C ILE A 23 12.39 20.66 -17.54
N SER A 24 13.42 20.08 -16.93
CA SER A 24 13.61 18.62 -16.93
C SER A 24 12.51 17.88 -16.14
N ILE A 25 11.94 18.50 -15.12
CA ILE A 25 10.91 17.89 -14.26
C ILE A 25 9.63 17.53 -15.04
N PRO A 26 8.91 18.48 -15.64
CA PRO A 26 7.68 18.16 -16.37
C PRO A 26 7.93 17.26 -17.56
N LEU A 27 9.08 17.38 -18.20
CA LEU A 27 9.43 16.54 -19.34
C LEU A 27 9.63 15.09 -18.92
N SER A 28 10.36 14.85 -17.83
CA SER A 28 10.55 13.50 -17.29
C SER A 28 9.24 12.88 -16.82
N LEU A 29 8.34 13.68 -16.21
CA LEU A 29 7.01 13.22 -15.81
C LEU A 29 6.14 12.84 -17.01
N LEU A 30 6.12 13.66 -18.06
CA LEU A 30 5.32 13.40 -19.26
C LEU A 30 5.81 12.13 -19.99
N ILE A 31 7.12 11.96 -20.12
CA ILE A 31 7.71 10.73 -20.70
C ILE A 31 7.42 9.54 -19.78
N GLY A 32 7.51 9.70 -18.45
CA GLY A 32 7.19 8.67 -17.47
C GLY A 32 5.72 8.23 -17.54
N LEU A 33 4.80 9.18 -17.69
CA LEU A 33 3.38 8.91 -17.90
C LEU A 33 3.12 8.18 -19.22
N PHE A 34 3.78 8.58 -20.29
CA PHE A 34 3.71 7.89 -21.59
C PHE A 34 4.20 6.43 -21.46
N LEU A 35 5.32 6.20 -20.78
CA LEU A 35 5.80 4.85 -20.53
C LEU A 35 4.86 4.04 -19.63
N LEU A 36 4.26 4.68 -18.62
CA LEU A 36 3.28 4.03 -17.75
C LEU A 36 2.07 3.52 -18.53
N ASP A 37 1.55 4.35 -19.45
CA ASP A 37 0.45 3.99 -20.36
C ASP A 37 0.85 2.87 -21.33
N LEU A 38 2.07 2.95 -21.89
CA LEU A 38 2.63 1.92 -22.78
C LEU A 38 2.70 0.53 -22.12
N PHE A 39 2.95 0.49 -20.80
CA PHE A 39 2.91 -0.75 -20.00
C PHE A 39 1.52 -1.09 -19.45
N HIS A 40 0.47 -0.45 -19.93
CA HIS A 40 -0.92 -0.68 -19.57
C HIS A 40 -1.26 -0.44 -18.09
N PHE A 41 -0.54 0.44 -17.42
CA PHE A 41 -0.89 0.90 -16.09
C PHE A 41 -1.79 2.13 -16.15
N THR A 42 -2.80 2.16 -15.28
CA THR A 42 -3.72 3.29 -15.17
C THR A 42 -3.21 4.36 -14.19
N ILE A 43 -3.66 5.60 -14.39
CA ILE A 43 -3.47 6.67 -13.41
C ILE A 43 -4.44 6.42 -12.25
N ASN A 44 -3.90 6.08 -11.09
CA ASN A 44 -4.63 5.85 -9.86
C ASN A 44 -3.89 6.48 -8.66
N GLN A 45 -4.49 6.42 -7.48
CA GLN A 45 -3.91 7.02 -6.27
C GLN A 45 -2.46 6.57 -6.01
N LEU A 46 -2.16 5.28 -6.20
CA LEU A 46 -0.83 4.74 -5.94
C LEU A 46 0.20 5.11 -7.03
N SER A 47 -0.21 5.14 -8.31
CA SER A 47 0.67 5.65 -9.37
C SER A 47 0.99 7.14 -9.20
N ILE A 48 0.02 7.95 -8.74
CA ILE A 48 0.26 9.36 -8.39
C ILE A 48 1.25 9.46 -7.23
N VAL A 49 1.08 8.67 -6.16
CA VAL A 49 2.04 8.62 -5.05
C VAL A 49 3.43 8.21 -5.55
N GLY A 50 3.53 7.20 -6.41
CA GLY A 50 4.79 6.80 -7.05
C GLY A 50 5.45 7.93 -7.83
N MET A 51 4.68 8.68 -8.63
CA MET A 51 5.19 9.86 -9.34
C MET A 51 5.64 10.98 -8.41
N VAL A 52 4.94 11.19 -7.29
CA VAL A 52 5.32 12.19 -6.28
C VAL A 52 6.63 11.77 -5.58
N VAL A 53 6.80 10.50 -5.26
CA VAL A 53 8.07 9.94 -4.75
C VAL A 53 9.18 10.15 -5.79
N ALA A 54 8.93 9.79 -7.05
CA ALA A 54 9.88 9.96 -8.14
C ALA A 54 10.26 11.43 -8.34
N LEU A 55 9.35 12.38 -8.19
CA LEU A 55 9.62 13.82 -8.34
C LEU A 55 10.77 14.31 -7.47
N GLY A 56 10.84 13.85 -6.21
CA GLY A 56 11.96 14.18 -5.33
C GLY A 56 13.31 13.63 -5.84
N LEU A 57 13.26 12.53 -6.59
CA LEU A 57 14.43 11.81 -7.11
C LEU A 57 14.87 12.26 -8.50
N LEU A 58 13.93 12.75 -9.32
CA LEU A 58 14.17 13.20 -10.69
C LEU A 58 15.08 14.41 -10.77
N VAL A 59 14.94 15.31 -9.82
CA VAL A 59 15.67 16.57 -9.77
C VAL A 59 17.15 16.30 -9.56
N ASP A 60 17.49 15.24 -8.87
CA ASP A 60 18.83 14.87 -8.46
C ASP A 60 19.77 14.61 -9.67
N ASP A 61 19.35 13.79 -10.64
CA ASP A 61 20.16 13.51 -11.83
C ASP A 61 20.45 14.79 -12.63
N SER A 62 19.44 15.64 -12.78
CA SER A 62 19.55 16.92 -13.48
C SER A 62 20.47 17.90 -12.75
N ILE A 63 20.41 17.96 -11.40
CA ILE A 63 21.27 18.79 -10.59
C ILE A 63 22.74 18.39 -10.75
N VAL A 64 23.04 17.09 -10.63
CA VAL A 64 24.42 16.59 -10.72
C VAL A 64 25.01 16.88 -12.09
N VAL A 65 24.23 16.73 -13.17
CA VAL A 65 24.69 17.04 -14.54
C VAL A 65 24.93 18.54 -14.71
N VAL A 66 23.98 19.38 -14.29
CA VAL A 66 24.09 20.85 -14.42
C VAL A 66 25.28 21.37 -13.61
N GLU A 67 25.45 20.93 -12.36
CA GLU A 67 26.54 21.32 -11.51
C GLU A 67 27.92 20.95 -12.10
N ASN A 68 28.03 19.73 -12.66
CA ASN A 68 29.26 19.32 -13.29
C ASN A 68 29.56 20.16 -14.55
N ILE A 69 28.54 20.51 -15.34
CA ILE A 69 28.71 21.40 -16.51
C ILE A 69 29.15 22.80 -16.05
N GLU A 70 28.57 23.35 -14.97
CA GLU A 70 29.02 24.63 -14.40
C GLU A 70 30.47 24.57 -13.93
N ARG A 71 30.89 23.46 -13.31
CA ARG A 71 32.30 23.26 -12.93
C ARG A 71 33.25 23.35 -14.12
N TYR A 72 32.91 22.72 -15.25
CA TYR A 72 33.71 22.78 -16.49
C TYR A 72 33.71 24.18 -17.12
N LEU A 73 32.57 24.93 -17.04
CA LEU A 73 32.51 26.33 -17.45
C LEU A 73 33.46 27.21 -16.63
N ARG A 74 33.53 26.99 -15.31
CA ARG A 74 34.46 27.69 -14.42
C ARG A 74 35.92 27.35 -14.70
N LEU A 75 36.22 26.17 -15.27
CA LEU A 75 37.53 25.76 -15.73
C LEU A 75 37.91 26.39 -17.08
N GLY A 76 37.03 27.20 -17.71
CA GLY A 76 37.31 27.92 -18.95
C GLY A 76 36.89 27.22 -20.23
N TYR A 77 36.18 26.08 -20.16
CA TYR A 77 35.65 25.40 -21.34
C TYR A 77 34.57 26.21 -22.03
N SER A 78 34.46 26.07 -23.36
CA SER A 78 33.30 26.62 -24.08
C SER A 78 32.02 25.96 -23.64
N ARG A 79 30.85 26.61 -23.80
CA ARG A 79 29.54 26.09 -23.37
C ARG A 79 29.26 24.69 -23.92
N LYS A 80 29.57 24.46 -25.20
CA LYS A 80 29.36 23.17 -25.89
C LYS A 80 30.33 22.12 -25.36
N ASP A 81 31.61 22.45 -25.28
CA ASP A 81 32.63 21.52 -24.81
C ASP A 81 32.46 21.17 -23.34
N ALA A 82 32.09 22.15 -22.51
CA ALA A 82 31.74 21.92 -21.11
C ALA A 82 30.58 20.93 -20.96
N ALA A 83 29.48 21.11 -21.74
CA ALA A 83 28.36 20.20 -21.71
C ALA A 83 28.74 18.77 -22.12
N ILE A 84 29.53 18.60 -23.16
CA ILE A 84 29.96 17.27 -23.66
C ILE A 84 30.93 16.62 -22.67
N ALA A 85 31.99 17.32 -22.26
CA ALA A 85 33.03 16.75 -21.39
C ALA A 85 32.48 16.43 -19.99
N ALA A 86 31.70 17.33 -19.39
CA ALA A 86 31.10 17.13 -18.08
C ALA A 86 30.11 15.95 -18.06
N THR A 87 29.24 15.85 -19.08
CA THR A 87 28.27 14.75 -19.18
C THR A 87 28.98 13.43 -19.37
N ARG A 88 29.98 13.37 -20.27
CA ARG A 88 30.77 12.16 -20.50
C ARG A 88 31.48 11.67 -19.21
N GLN A 89 31.98 12.57 -18.41
CA GLN A 89 32.69 12.23 -17.15
C GLN A 89 31.79 11.53 -16.16
N ILE A 90 30.52 11.97 -16.04
CA ILE A 90 29.62 11.47 -14.98
C ILE A 90 28.58 10.46 -15.49
N SER A 91 28.48 10.25 -16.81
CA SER A 91 27.41 9.43 -17.40
C SER A 91 27.36 8.02 -16.82
N LEU A 92 28.50 7.36 -16.64
CA LEU A 92 28.55 6.00 -16.10
C LEU A 92 28.03 5.96 -14.66
N ALA A 93 28.49 6.87 -13.80
CA ALA A 93 28.04 6.95 -12.41
C ALA A 93 26.54 7.28 -12.31
N VAL A 94 26.01 8.17 -13.17
CA VAL A 94 24.56 8.49 -13.21
C VAL A 94 23.76 7.27 -13.65
N VAL A 95 24.20 6.52 -14.66
CA VAL A 95 23.55 5.28 -15.08
C VAL A 95 23.58 4.24 -13.98
N GLY A 96 24.73 4.03 -13.31
CA GLY A 96 24.85 3.12 -12.17
C GLY A 96 23.92 3.48 -11.01
N CYS A 97 23.89 4.77 -10.64
CA CYS A 97 23.00 5.29 -9.62
C CYS A 97 21.51 5.06 -9.98
N THR A 98 21.13 5.35 -11.21
CA THR A 98 19.76 5.15 -11.67
C THR A 98 19.39 3.67 -11.75
N ALA A 99 20.32 2.81 -12.18
CA ALA A 99 20.13 1.37 -12.22
C ALA A 99 19.90 0.79 -10.80
N THR A 100 20.65 1.24 -9.79
CA THR A 100 20.43 0.80 -8.39
C THR A 100 19.05 1.20 -7.87
N LEU A 101 18.58 2.41 -8.23
CA LEU A 101 17.24 2.87 -7.87
C LEU A 101 16.13 2.05 -8.57
N ILE A 102 16.31 1.75 -9.86
CA ILE A 102 15.39 0.87 -10.61
C ILE A 102 15.35 -0.53 -9.97
N PHE A 103 16.49 -1.11 -9.63
CA PHE A 103 16.54 -2.43 -8.98
C PHE A 103 15.97 -2.45 -7.57
N ALA A 104 15.86 -1.30 -6.89
CA ALA A 104 15.14 -1.20 -5.63
C ALA A 104 13.61 -1.31 -5.83
N PHE A 105 13.07 -0.72 -6.91
CA PHE A 105 11.63 -0.70 -7.15
C PHE A 105 11.12 -1.80 -8.08
N LEU A 106 11.91 -2.23 -9.06
CA LEU A 106 11.50 -3.20 -10.08
C LEU A 106 10.99 -4.53 -9.50
N PRO A 107 11.65 -5.14 -8.49
CA PRO A 107 11.17 -6.41 -7.92
C PRO A 107 9.81 -6.29 -7.24
N LEU A 108 9.46 -5.10 -6.72
CA LEU A 108 8.17 -4.84 -6.10
C LEU A 108 6.99 -4.92 -7.10
N MET A 109 7.25 -4.77 -8.41
CA MET A 109 6.23 -4.95 -9.45
C MET A 109 5.80 -6.42 -9.59
N PHE A 110 6.63 -7.36 -9.15
CA PHE A 110 6.41 -8.80 -9.22
C PHE A 110 5.94 -9.41 -7.90
N LEU A 111 5.53 -8.57 -6.96
CA LEU A 111 4.95 -9.04 -5.71
C LEU A 111 3.69 -9.87 -6.02
N PRO A 112 3.59 -11.10 -5.50
CA PRO A 112 2.42 -11.96 -5.72
C PRO A 112 1.22 -11.52 -4.89
N GLU A 113 0.09 -12.18 -5.10
CA GLU A 113 -1.15 -12.05 -4.35
C GLU A 113 -1.83 -10.67 -4.43
N ALA A 114 -2.95 -10.53 -3.74
CA ALA A 114 -3.77 -9.31 -3.75
C ALA A 114 -3.02 -8.05 -3.29
N ALA A 115 -2.02 -8.20 -2.39
CA ALA A 115 -1.20 -7.07 -1.96
C ALA A 115 -0.29 -6.56 -3.08
N GLY A 116 0.24 -7.46 -3.92
CA GLY A 116 1.03 -7.10 -5.10
C GLY A 116 0.19 -6.39 -6.14
N ASP A 117 -1.00 -6.92 -6.45
CA ASP A 117 -1.93 -6.29 -7.40
C ASP A 117 -2.37 -4.90 -6.93
N PHE A 118 -2.58 -4.74 -5.62
CA PHE A 118 -2.95 -3.47 -5.03
C PHE A 118 -1.87 -2.40 -5.22
N ILE A 119 -0.58 -2.73 -4.99
CA ILE A 119 0.47 -1.70 -4.96
C ILE A 119 1.31 -1.57 -6.23
N ARG A 120 1.22 -2.51 -7.16
CA ARG A 120 2.06 -2.63 -8.37
C ARG A 120 2.21 -1.34 -9.18
N SER A 121 1.17 -0.50 -9.21
CA SER A 121 1.20 0.78 -9.93
C SER A 121 2.15 1.82 -9.34
N LEU A 122 2.45 1.75 -8.03
CA LEU A 122 3.40 2.66 -7.37
C LEU A 122 4.85 2.43 -7.86
N PRO A 123 5.45 1.24 -7.73
CA PRO A 123 6.80 0.99 -8.24
C PRO A 123 6.89 1.14 -9.76
N ALA A 124 5.84 0.78 -10.51
CA ALA A 124 5.80 0.99 -11.96
C ALA A 124 5.94 2.49 -12.31
N ALA A 125 5.18 3.35 -11.64
CA ALA A 125 5.26 4.80 -11.84
C ALA A 125 6.65 5.35 -11.48
N VAL A 126 7.29 4.87 -10.41
CA VAL A 126 8.65 5.28 -10.04
C VAL A 126 9.65 4.84 -11.10
N VAL A 127 9.63 3.57 -11.51
CA VAL A 127 10.59 3.01 -12.49
C VAL A 127 10.48 3.74 -13.84
N THR A 128 9.27 3.90 -14.37
CA THR A 128 9.05 4.58 -15.66
C THR A 128 9.49 6.04 -15.62
N THR A 129 9.21 6.75 -14.53
CA THR A 129 9.57 8.15 -14.37
C THR A 129 11.08 8.33 -14.17
N VAL A 130 11.74 7.44 -13.42
CA VAL A 130 13.20 7.45 -13.21
C VAL A 130 13.94 7.12 -14.50
N LEU A 131 13.46 6.17 -15.30
CA LEU A 131 14.01 5.90 -16.65
C LEU A 131 13.89 7.12 -17.56
N ALA A 132 12.75 7.80 -17.55
CA ALA A 132 12.55 9.03 -18.28
C ALA A 132 13.51 10.14 -17.82
N SER A 133 13.76 10.26 -16.52
CA SER A 133 14.72 11.22 -15.95
C SER A 133 16.15 10.96 -16.44
N LEU A 134 16.59 9.71 -16.43
CA LEU A 134 17.90 9.33 -16.95
C LEU A 134 18.08 9.78 -18.39
N PHE A 135 17.08 9.52 -19.23
CA PHE A 135 17.11 9.96 -20.62
C PHE A 135 17.19 11.48 -20.75
N VAL A 136 16.34 12.21 -20.00
CA VAL A 136 16.30 13.68 -20.04
C VAL A 136 17.59 14.28 -19.50
N SER A 137 18.13 13.75 -18.40
CA SER A 137 19.35 14.26 -17.75
C SER A 137 20.61 14.08 -18.58
N LEU A 138 20.70 13.02 -19.40
CA LEU A 138 21.86 12.76 -20.27
C LEU A 138 21.74 13.35 -21.67
N THR A 139 20.54 13.81 -22.08
CA THR A 139 20.32 14.35 -23.45
C THR A 139 19.88 15.81 -23.41
N ILE A 140 18.72 16.10 -22.84
CA ILE A 140 18.08 17.40 -22.88
C ILE A 140 18.72 18.39 -21.93
N VAL A 141 19.06 17.95 -20.73
CA VAL A 141 19.72 18.82 -19.73
C VAL A 141 21.06 19.35 -20.24
N PRO A 142 22.00 18.55 -20.80
CA PRO A 142 23.23 19.06 -21.41
C PRO A 142 22.98 20.01 -22.58
N PHE A 143 21.98 19.69 -23.43
CA PHE A 143 21.60 20.57 -24.55
C PHE A 143 21.12 21.94 -24.03
N LEU A 144 20.18 21.98 -23.08
CA LEU A 144 19.68 23.23 -22.49
C LEU A 144 20.81 23.99 -21.77
N SER A 145 21.64 23.29 -21.02
CA SER A 145 22.77 23.86 -20.31
C SER A 145 23.74 24.56 -21.26
N SER A 146 24.03 23.96 -22.43
CA SER A 146 24.90 24.57 -23.44
C SER A 146 24.33 25.87 -24.04
N ARG A 147 23.01 26.12 -23.91
CA ARG A 147 22.34 27.32 -24.41
C ARG A 147 22.09 28.37 -23.34
N ILE A 148 21.76 27.95 -22.12
CA ILE A 148 21.24 28.83 -21.05
C ILE A 148 22.36 29.24 -20.07
N LEU A 149 23.30 28.35 -19.72
CA LEU A 149 24.35 28.64 -18.76
C LEU A 149 25.34 29.69 -19.27
N SER A 150 25.89 30.46 -18.36
CA SER A 150 26.86 31.53 -18.66
C SER A 150 28.27 31.14 -18.22
N PRO A 151 29.32 31.42 -19.03
CA PRO A 151 30.71 31.20 -18.60
C PRO A 151 31.20 32.22 -17.55
N HIS A 152 30.42 33.27 -17.25
CA HIS A 152 30.86 34.40 -16.38
C HIS A 152 30.22 34.32 -14.98
N GLU A 153 30.04 33.16 -14.38
CA GLU A 153 29.63 33.07 -13.00
C GLU A 153 30.81 33.18 -12.04
N HIS A 154 30.56 33.83 -10.88
CA HIS A 154 31.64 34.07 -9.86
C HIS A 154 32.29 32.74 -9.42
N PRO A 155 33.63 32.68 -9.33
CA PRO A 155 34.36 31.44 -8.97
C PRO A 155 33.93 30.85 -7.63
N GLU A 156 33.48 31.67 -6.68
CA GLU A 156 33.07 31.25 -5.34
C GLU A 156 31.56 30.98 -5.20
N GLY A 157 30.81 31.10 -6.29
CA GLY A 157 29.35 30.92 -6.25
C GLY A 157 28.56 32.01 -5.54
N ASN A 158 27.30 31.73 -5.21
CA ASN A 158 26.39 32.67 -4.56
C ASN A 158 26.72 32.86 -3.07
N VAL A 159 26.23 33.97 -2.48
CA VAL A 159 26.39 34.31 -1.03
C VAL A 159 25.96 33.15 -0.12
N PHE A 160 24.88 32.45 -0.49
CA PHE A 160 24.41 31.27 0.22
C PHE A 160 25.46 30.14 0.24
N LEU A 161 26.04 29.81 -0.92
CA LEU A 161 27.08 28.80 -1.04
C LEU A 161 28.34 29.18 -0.23
N ARG A 162 28.75 30.46 -0.24
CA ARG A 162 29.87 30.92 0.55
C ARG A 162 29.65 30.75 2.05
N THR A 163 28.46 31.07 2.53
CA THR A 163 28.13 30.92 3.96
C THR A 163 28.09 29.42 4.34
N LEU A 164 27.53 28.58 3.47
CA LEU A 164 27.48 27.12 3.63
C LEU A 164 28.91 26.53 3.64
N HIS A 165 29.77 26.92 2.70
CA HIS A 165 31.18 26.50 2.66
C HIS A 165 31.96 26.93 3.93
N ARG A 166 31.71 28.12 4.50
CA ARG A 166 32.33 28.50 5.77
C ARG A 166 31.89 27.61 6.93
N GLY A 167 30.62 27.25 7.00
CA GLY A 167 30.10 26.30 8.00
C GLY A 167 30.72 24.91 7.86
N ILE A 168 30.85 24.42 6.61
CA ILE A 168 31.45 23.13 6.29
C ILE A 168 32.92 23.09 6.71
N ASN A 169 33.70 24.06 6.29
CA ASN A 169 35.15 24.14 6.61
C ASN A 169 35.39 24.27 8.10
N GLY A 170 34.50 24.92 8.87
CA GLY A 170 34.65 25.08 10.31
C GLY A 170 34.27 23.87 11.16
N SER A 171 33.15 23.24 10.87
CA SER A 171 32.55 22.19 11.72
C SER A 171 32.75 20.79 11.16
N TYR A 172 32.38 20.55 9.90
CA TYR A 172 32.46 19.22 9.27
C TYR A 172 33.91 18.72 9.16
N ARG A 173 34.85 19.58 8.74
CA ARG A 173 36.27 19.23 8.60
C ARG A 173 36.86 18.73 9.92
N ARG A 174 36.54 19.38 11.04
CA ARG A 174 37.01 18.95 12.38
C ARG A 174 36.40 17.60 12.78
N LEU A 175 35.07 17.42 12.53
CA LEU A 175 34.40 16.17 12.83
C LEU A 175 34.98 15.01 12.01
N LEU A 176 35.17 15.20 10.71
CA LEU A 176 35.72 14.20 9.79
C LEU A 176 37.18 13.85 10.17
N HIS A 177 38.02 14.85 10.47
CA HIS A 177 39.39 14.59 10.89
C HIS A 177 39.46 13.78 12.18
N GLY A 178 38.63 14.10 13.17
CA GLY A 178 38.50 13.33 14.41
C GLY A 178 38.03 11.89 14.18
N ALA A 179 37.05 11.70 13.30
CA ALA A 179 36.51 10.38 12.94
C ALA A 179 37.53 9.50 12.18
N ILE A 180 38.26 10.09 11.23
CA ILE A 180 39.33 9.41 10.48
C ILE A 180 40.51 9.08 11.42
N GLY A 181 40.77 9.90 12.44
CA GLY A 181 41.79 9.63 13.44
C GLY A 181 41.51 8.45 14.37
N ARG A 182 40.20 8.12 14.59
CA ARG A 182 39.76 7.00 15.45
C ARG A 182 38.73 6.12 14.73
N PRO A 183 39.10 5.43 13.65
CA PRO A 183 38.15 4.77 12.74
C PRO A 183 37.33 3.67 13.43
N VAL A 184 37.95 2.83 14.26
CA VAL A 184 37.24 1.73 14.95
C VAL A 184 36.21 2.27 15.93
N LEU A 185 36.56 3.33 16.72
CA LEU A 185 35.62 3.92 17.66
C LEU A 185 34.42 4.52 16.95
N THR A 186 34.61 5.18 15.81
CA THR A 186 33.54 5.74 14.99
C THR A 186 32.58 4.66 14.50
N LEU A 187 33.10 3.52 14.03
CA LEU A 187 32.28 2.41 13.58
C LEU A 187 31.52 1.74 14.73
N LEU A 188 32.16 1.60 15.91
CA LEU A 188 31.48 1.06 17.09
C LEU A 188 30.34 1.94 17.56
N ILE A 189 30.51 3.27 17.53
CA ILE A 189 29.43 4.22 17.85
C ILE A 189 28.28 4.08 16.83
N ALA A 190 28.58 4.06 15.53
CA ALA A 190 27.58 3.90 14.50
C ALA A 190 26.81 2.56 14.65
N LEU A 191 27.52 1.46 14.91
CA LEU A 191 26.93 0.16 15.17
C LEU A 191 26.05 0.16 16.44
N GLY A 192 26.52 0.82 17.51
CA GLY A 192 25.74 0.97 18.75
C GLY A 192 24.43 1.73 18.54
N ILE A 193 24.45 2.81 17.75
CA ILE A 193 23.24 3.58 17.38
C ILE A 193 22.30 2.71 16.55
N PHE A 194 22.82 1.93 15.60
CA PHE A 194 22.02 1.02 14.76
C PHE A 194 21.35 -0.08 15.59
N ILE A 195 22.09 -0.73 16.48
CA ILE A 195 21.53 -1.76 17.39
C ILE A 195 20.47 -1.12 18.29
N GLY A 196 20.73 0.08 18.83
CA GLY A 196 19.77 0.82 19.63
C GLY A 196 18.46 1.12 18.85
N ALA A 197 18.58 1.51 17.59
CA ALA A 197 17.41 1.70 16.72
C ALA A 197 16.64 0.40 16.48
N LEU A 198 17.33 -0.72 16.23
CA LEU A 198 16.68 -2.02 16.07
C LEU A 198 15.91 -2.47 17.34
N MET A 199 16.42 -2.15 18.52
CA MET A 199 15.73 -2.45 19.79
C MET A 199 14.42 -1.64 19.95
N LEU A 200 14.24 -0.56 19.21
CA LEU A 200 13.01 0.22 19.22
C LEU A 200 11.93 -0.32 18.27
N VAL A 201 12.28 -1.19 17.32
CA VAL A 201 11.33 -1.78 16.33
C VAL A 201 10.11 -2.41 16.99
N PRO A 202 10.21 -3.22 18.09
CA PRO A 202 9.02 -3.77 18.74
C PRO A 202 8.07 -2.72 19.31
N ARG A 203 8.59 -1.51 19.68
CA ARG A 203 7.75 -0.41 20.18
C ARG A 203 6.99 0.31 19.07
N VAL A 204 7.52 0.34 17.86
CA VAL A 204 6.83 0.90 16.68
C VAL A 204 5.61 0.04 16.30
N GLY A 205 5.73 -1.28 16.44
CA GLY A 205 4.69 -2.25 16.09
C GLY A 205 4.52 -2.45 14.59
N PHE A 206 3.72 -3.45 14.22
CA PHE A 206 3.43 -3.81 12.84
C PHE A 206 1.93 -3.72 12.58
N SER A 207 1.55 -3.23 11.40
CA SER A 207 0.19 -3.31 10.85
C SER A 207 0.27 -3.66 9.37
N VAL A 208 -0.78 -4.29 8.81
CA VAL A 208 -0.79 -4.56 7.36
C VAL A 208 -1.25 -3.31 6.62
N PHE A 209 -2.49 -2.93 6.84
CA PHE A 209 -3.08 -1.72 6.30
C PHE A 209 -3.79 -0.95 7.42
N PRO A 210 -3.71 0.39 7.42
CA PRO A 210 -4.37 1.23 8.42
C PRO A 210 -5.85 1.47 8.08
N SER A 211 -6.61 1.96 9.06
CA SER A 211 -7.98 2.48 8.82
C SER A 211 -7.93 3.74 7.94
N SER A 212 -9.02 3.98 7.22
CA SER A 212 -9.16 5.16 6.36
C SER A 212 -9.33 6.45 7.18
N GLU A 213 -8.67 7.51 6.75
CA GLU A 213 -8.82 8.85 7.31
C GLU A 213 -10.08 9.58 6.81
N LYS A 214 -10.73 9.04 5.77
CA LYS A 214 -11.89 9.70 5.16
C LYS A 214 -12.99 9.94 6.20
N PRO A 215 -13.67 11.10 6.18
CA PRO A 215 -14.72 11.43 7.14
C PRO A 215 -16.04 10.72 6.77
N MET A 216 -15.99 9.38 6.76
CA MET A 216 -17.13 8.53 6.43
C MET A 216 -17.00 7.17 7.10
N PHE A 217 -18.15 6.51 7.31
CA PHE A 217 -18.25 5.16 7.85
C PHE A 217 -19.57 4.50 7.47
N LEU A 218 -19.74 3.21 7.77
CA LEU A 218 -20.95 2.43 7.48
C LEU A 218 -21.63 1.98 8.77
N ILE A 219 -22.93 1.87 8.71
CA ILE A 219 -23.73 1.13 9.71
C ILE A 219 -24.43 -0.01 8.98
N ASN A 220 -24.15 -1.23 9.40
CA ASN A 220 -24.84 -2.43 8.93
C ASN A 220 -25.90 -2.81 9.95
N ILE A 221 -27.10 -3.07 9.48
CA ILE A 221 -28.24 -3.47 10.29
C ILE A 221 -28.66 -4.85 9.78
N GLN A 222 -28.58 -5.85 10.65
CA GLN A 222 -28.97 -7.21 10.34
C GLN A 222 -30.06 -7.67 11.33
N THR A 223 -31.23 -7.92 10.81
CA THR A 223 -32.34 -8.48 11.56
C THR A 223 -32.35 -10.01 11.47
N PRO A 224 -33.07 -10.74 12.33
CA PRO A 224 -33.19 -12.19 12.24
C PRO A 224 -33.67 -12.67 10.86
N LEU A 225 -33.25 -13.88 10.46
CA LEU A 225 -33.70 -14.48 9.21
C LEU A 225 -35.22 -14.59 9.17
N GLY A 226 -35.81 -14.30 8.02
CA GLY A 226 -37.25 -14.29 7.84
C GLY A 226 -37.94 -12.98 8.23
N THR A 227 -37.19 -11.99 8.72
CA THR A 227 -37.75 -10.64 8.97
C THR A 227 -38.18 -10.02 7.63
N SER A 228 -39.38 -9.46 7.61
CA SER A 228 -39.89 -8.77 6.44
C SER A 228 -39.15 -7.47 6.16
N LEU A 229 -39.14 -7.04 4.90
CA LEU A 229 -38.51 -5.78 4.49
C LEU A 229 -39.08 -4.58 5.28
N ALA A 230 -40.40 -4.55 5.53
CA ALA A 230 -41.04 -3.48 6.29
C ALA A 230 -40.58 -3.43 7.76
N ALA A 231 -40.36 -4.59 8.39
CA ALA A 231 -39.84 -4.64 9.76
C ALA A 231 -38.35 -4.19 9.81
N THR A 232 -37.56 -4.60 8.83
CA THR A 232 -36.16 -4.11 8.68
C THR A 232 -36.13 -2.60 8.45
N ASP A 233 -37.03 -2.05 7.61
CA ASP A 233 -37.16 -0.59 7.37
C ASP A 233 -37.52 0.16 8.67
N THR A 234 -38.41 -0.38 9.47
CA THR A 234 -38.79 0.24 10.76
C THR A 234 -37.58 0.40 11.70
N ILE A 235 -36.77 -0.64 11.83
CA ILE A 235 -35.55 -0.60 12.64
C ILE A 235 -34.55 0.37 12.04
N THR A 236 -34.41 0.37 10.71
CA THR A 236 -33.49 1.26 9.98
C THR A 236 -33.87 2.73 10.22
N ARG A 237 -35.15 3.08 10.16
CA ARG A 237 -35.63 4.45 10.47
C ARG A 237 -35.37 4.88 11.92
N TRP A 238 -35.41 3.94 12.85
CA TRP A 238 -34.98 4.23 14.22
C TRP A 238 -33.49 4.58 14.28
N VAL A 239 -32.61 3.83 13.58
CA VAL A 239 -31.17 4.15 13.47
C VAL A 239 -30.96 5.50 12.80
N GLU A 240 -31.70 5.81 11.72
CA GLU A 240 -31.62 7.11 11.04
C GLU A 240 -31.96 8.27 12.00
N LYS A 241 -32.99 8.12 12.83
CA LYS A 241 -33.32 9.13 13.84
C LYS A 241 -32.18 9.34 14.84
N GLU A 242 -31.51 8.27 15.26
CA GLU A 242 -30.39 8.37 16.19
C GLU A 242 -29.16 9.07 15.55
N ILE A 243 -28.87 8.80 14.29
CA ILE A 243 -27.72 9.41 13.58
C ILE A 243 -28.01 10.84 13.12
N SER A 244 -29.28 11.22 12.96
CA SER A 244 -29.64 12.59 12.52
C SER A 244 -29.17 13.68 13.48
N HIS A 245 -28.92 13.32 14.74
CA HIS A 245 -28.41 14.22 15.78
C HIS A 245 -26.87 14.22 15.89
N LEU A 246 -26.15 13.49 15.03
CA LEU A 246 -24.70 13.46 15.10
C LEU A 246 -24.10 14.84 14.79
N PRO A 247 -23.20 15.34 15.62
CA PRO A 247 -22.40 16.51 15.29
C PRO A 247 -21.57 16.18 14.05
N ASP A 248 -21.35 17.17 13.21
CA ASP A 248 -20.55 17.03 11.97
C ASP A 248 -21.18 16.13 10.88
N LEU A 249 -22.42 15.69 11.01
CA LEU A 249 -23.12 15.00 9.94
C LEU A 249 -23.23 15.92 8.70
N LYS A 250 -22.80 15.42 7.55
CA LYS A 250 -22.96 16.10 6.26
C LYS A 250 -24.19 15.58 5.54
N ASN A 251 -24.22 14.29 5.31
CA ASN A 251 -25.36 13.55 4.73
C ASN A 251 -25.24 12.06 5.04
N TYR A 252 -26.28 11.32 4.78
CA TYR A 252 -26.28 9.86 4.80
C TYR A 252 -27.14 9.31 3.65
N ALA A 253 -26.88 8.06 3.27
CA ALA A 253 -27.66 7.32 2.30
C ALA A 253 -28.00 5.94 2.86
N THR A 254 -29.26 5.57 2.80
CA THR A 254 -29.77 4.32 3.34
C THR A 254 -30.29 3.41 2.23
N ASN A 255 -29.92 2.14 2.30
CA ASN A 255 -30.52 1.08 1.51
C ASN A 255 -31.11 0.02 2.44
N VAL A 256 -32.36 -0.34 2.22
CA VAL A 256 -33.07 -1.39 2.95
C VAL A 256 -33.31 -2.54 2.00
N GLY A 257 -33.00 -3.77 2.46
CA GLY A 257 -33.13 -4.97 1.64
C GLY A 257 -31.89 -5.30 0.79
N ARG A 258 -30.85 -4.48 0.87
CA ARG A 258 -29.54 -4.71 0.22
C ARG A 258 -28.47 -3.78 0.77
N GLY A 259 -27.21 -4.03 0.40
CA GLY A 259 -26.12 -3.11 0.66
C GLY A 259 -26.17 -1.86 -0.22
N ASN A 260 -25.42 -0.82 0.16
CA ASN A 260 -25.18 0.34 -0.70
C ASN A 260 -24.42 -0.10 -1.97
N PRO A 261 -24.55 0.63 -3.09
CA PRO A 261 -23.64 0.48 -4.22
C PRO A 261 -22.18 0.56 -3.76
N ARG A 262 -21.24 0.07 -4.57
CA ARG A 262 -19.81 0.07 -4.21
C ARG A 262 -19.30 1.50 -4.01
N ILE A 263 -19.29 1.97 -2.76
CA ILE A 263 -18.89 3.33 -2.38
C ILE A 263 -17.39 3.38 -2.08
N TYR A 264 -16.83 2.28 -1.61
CA TYR A 264 -15.42 2.17 -1.26
C TYR A 264 -14.83 0.93 -1.93
N TYR A 265 -13.58 1.03 -2.41
CA TYR A 265 -13.00 0.06 -3.33
C TYR A 265 -12.91 -1.38 -2.79
N ASN A 266 -12.79 -1.56 -1.48
CA ASN A 266 -12.69 -2.87 -0.82
C ASN A 266 -13.95 -3.30 -0.05
N VAL A 267 -15.04 -2.53 -0.13
CA VAL A 267 -16.32 -2.92 0.47
C VAL A 267 -17.15 -3.62 -0.61
N ILE A 268 -17.43 -4.89 -0.39
CA ILE A 268 -18.29 -5.70 -1.28
C ILE A 268 -19.74 -5.45 -0.90
N PRO A 269 -20.58 -4.98 -1.83
CA PRO A 269 -22.01 -4.77 -1.57
C PRO A 269 -22.71 -6.09 -1.21
N GLN A 270 -23.59 -6.05 -0.20
CA GLN A 270 -24.47 -7.16 0.12
C GLN A 270 -25.58 -7.26 -0.93
N ASN A 271 -25.82 -8.46 -1.42
CA ASN A 271 -26.92 -8.75 -2.35
C ASN A 271 -28.28 -8.57 -1.71
N GLU A 272 -29.34 -8.62 -2.51
CA GLU A 272 -30.70 -8.44 -2.06
C GLU A 272 -31.12 -9.49 -1.02
N VAL A 273 -31.49 -9.03 0.15
CA VAL A 273 -31.99 -9.85 1.27
C VAL A 273 -32.84 -9.00 2.21
N SER A 274 -34.06 -9.44 2.52
CA SER A 274 -35.04 -8.63 3.27
C SER A 274 -34.65 -8.28 4.70
N ASN A 275 -33.76 -9.05 5.32
CA ASN A 275 -33.33 -8.88 6.71
C ASN A 275 -32.02 -8.09 6.86
N TYR A 276 -31.65 -7.29 5.85
CA TYR A 276 -30.43 -6.47 5.88
C TYR A 276 -30.72 -5.04 5.44
N ALA A 277 -30.07 -4.10 6.10
CA ALA A 277 -30.00 -2.71 5.65
C ALA A 277 -28.59 -2.14 5.90
N GLN A 278 -28.22 -1.14 5.11
CA GLN A 278 -26.95 -0.47 5.25
C GLN A 278 -27.11 1.04 5.12
N ILE A 279 -26.52 1.79 6.06
CA ILE A 279 -26.46 3.24 6.04
C ILE A 279 -25.03 3.67 5.80
N PHE A 280 -24.81 4.41 4.73
CA PHE A 280 -23.56 5.12 4.49
C PHE A 280 -23.64 6.51 5.12
N ILE A 281 -22.65 6.86 5.92
CA ILE A 281 -22.58 8.14 6.62
C ILE A 281 -21.37 8.92 6.12
N GLN A 282 -21.63 10.16 5.70
CA GLN A 282 -20.60 11.14 5.37
C GLN A 282 -20.62 12.27 6.39
N LEU A 283 -19.47 12.52 7.00
CA LEU A 283 -19.24 13.64 7.92
C LEU A 283 -18.70 14.86 7.16
N LYS A 284 -18.77 16.02 7.76
CA LYS A 284 -17.99 17.21 7.38
C LYS A 284 -16.51 16.90 7.59
N GLU A 285 -15.63 17.84 7.27
CA GLU A 285 -14.21 17.70 7.61
C GLU A 285 -14.04 17.48 9.10
N THR A 286 -13.81 16.23 9.48
CA THR A 286 -13.75 15.78 10.87
C THR A 286 -12.39 15.13 11.12
N PRO A 287 -11.65 15.58 12.15
CA PRO A 287 -10.39 14.95 12.52
C PRO A 287 -10.54 13.45 12.80
N PHE A 288 -9.55 12.65 12.41
CA PHE A 288 -9.58 11.19 12.51
C PHE A 288 -9.92 10.67 13.93
N LEU A 289 -9.32 11.28 14.96
CA LEU A 289 -9.59 10.91 16.34
C LEU A 289 -11.06 11.18 16.75
N ARG A 290 -11.63 12.28 16.29
CA ARG A 290 -13.03 12.62 16.57
C ARG A 290 -14.00 11.67 15.85
N LYS A 291 -13.69 11.29 14.60
CA LYS A 291 -14.43 10.25 13.88
C LYS A 291 -14.46 8.93 14.68
N ARG A 292 -13.28 8.49 15.16
CA ARG A 292 -13.17 7.27 15.98
C ARG A 292 -13.99 7.33 17.26
N GLN A 293 -13.94 8.43 17.99
CA GLN A 293 -14.74 8.63 19.20
C GLN A 293 -16.25 8.57 18.90
N MET A 294 -16.67 9.14 17.78
CA MET A 294 -18.07 9.09 17.32
C MET A 294 -18.49 7.66 16.99
N ILE A 295 -17.66 6.91 16.26
CA ILE A 295 -17.91 5.50 15.97
C ILE A 295 -18.04 4.68 17.26
N ASP A 296 -17.16 4.87 18.25
CA ASP A 296 -17.22 4.13 19.52
C ASP A 296 -18.44 4.51 20.37
N SER A 297 -18.86 5.76 20.35
CA SER A 297 -20.10 6.21 20.99
C SER A 297 -21.32 5.52 20.37
N LEU A 298 -21.40 5.47 19.04
CA LEU A 298 -22.47 4.76 18.34
C LEU A 298 -22.44 3.26 18.57
N ARG A 299 -21.25 2.64 18.61
CA ARG A 299 -21.07 1.22 18.97
C ARG A 299 -21.65 0.91 20.34
N THR A 300 -21.38 1.77 21.33
CA THR A 300 -21.91 1.63 22.67
C THR A 300 -23.42 1.78 22.68
N ARG A 301 -23.98 2.75 21.95
CA ARG A 301 -25.41 3.03 21.89
C ARG A 301 -26.21 1.91 21.23
N PHE A 302 -25.65 1.26 20.20
CA PHE A 302 -26.33 0.22 19.42
C PHE A 302 -26.08 -1.20 19.93
N LYS A 303 -25.16 -1.39 20.88
CA LYS A 303 -24.70 -2.71 21.33
C LYS A 303 -25.82 -3.66 21.76
N ASP A 304 -26.78 -3.16 22.50
CA ASP A 304 -27.83 -3.97 23.15
C ASP A 304 -29.22 -3.72 22.52
N TYR A 305 -29.26 -3.32 21.25
CA TYR A 305 -30.55 -3.10 20.59
C TYR A 305 -31.29 -4.43 20.39
N PRO A 306 -32.54 -4.55 20.92
CA PRO A 306 -33.28 -5.80 20.80
C PRO A 306 -33.79 -6.02 19.36
N GLY A 307 -33.62 -7.22 18.85
CA GLY A 307 -34.19 -7.63 17.55
C GLY A 307 -33.38 -7.28 16.30
N ALA A 308 -32.21 -6.67 16.46
CA ALA A 308 -31.29 -6.49 15.34
C ALA A 308 -29.83 -6.40 15.80
N LYS A 309 -28.92 -6.88 14.99
CA LYS A 309 -27.48 -6.66 15.14
C LYS A 309 -27.11 -5.41 14.36
N ILE A 310 -26.65 -4.37 15.05
CA ILE A 310 -26.27 -3.09 14.45
C ILE A 310 -24.77 -2.92 14.60
N GLU A 311 -24.03 -2.88 13.48
CA GLU A 311 -22.58 -2.81 13.44
C GLU A 311 -22.11 -1.49 12.82
N VAL A 312 -21.37 -0.68 13.58
CA VAL A 312 -20.75 0.55 13.09
C VAL A 312 -19.33 0.22 12.63
N LYS A 313 -19.10 0.25 11.31
CA LYS A 313 -17.84 -0.14 10.67
C LYS A 313 -17.14 1.06 10.07
N ASP A 314 -15.87 1.24 10.43
CA ASP A 314 -14.97 2.18 9.74
C ASP A 314 -14.50 1.55 8.42
N PHE A 315 -14.08 2.38 7.46
CA PHE A 315 -13.42 1.92 6.26
C PHE A 315 -11.96 1.57 6.56
N GLU A 316 -11.50 0.45 6.05
CA GLU A 316 -10.11 0.02 6.12
C GLU A 316 -9.43 0.23 4.77
N GLN A 317 -8.10 0.38 4.76
CA GLN A 317 -7.30 0.45 3.56
C GLN A 317 -6.86 -0.97 3.13
N GLY A 318 -6.33 -1.09 1.91
CA GLY A 318 -5.78 -2.36 1.41
C GLY A 318 -6.80 -3.29 0.74
N PRO A 319 -6.41 -4.52 0.40
CA PRO A 319 -7.31 -5.52 -0.17
C PRO A 319 -8.48 -5.84 0.75
N PRO A 320 -9.64 -6.27 0.20
CA PRO A 320 -10.77 -6.66 1.02
C PRO A 320 -10.44 -7.88 1.88
N ILE A 321 -10.77 -7.81 3.17
CA ILE A 321 -10.71 -8.93 4.12
C ILE A 321 -12.08 -9.13 4.75
N GLU A 322 -12.38 -10.36 5.16
CA GLU A 322 -13.68 -10.70 5.76
C GLU A 322 -13.87 -10.00 7.11
N ALA A 323 -12.88 -10.11 7.98
CA ALA A 323 -12.79 -9.39 9.24
C ALA A 323 -11.31 -9.38 9.72
N PRO A 324 -10.91 -8.47 10.63
CA PRO A 324 -9.56 -8.44 11.18
C PRO A 324 -9.16 -9.76 11.87
N ILE A 325 -10.07 -10.36 12.63
CA ILE A 325 -9.91 -11.69 13.21
C ILE A 325 -10.89 -12.63 12.52
N ALA A 326 -10.40 -13.64 11.85
CA ALA A 326 -11.19 -14.68 11.22
C ALA A 326 -10.55 -16.05 11.48
N ILE A 327 -11.35 -17.00 11.94
CA ILE A 327 -10.91 -18.37 12.21
C ILE A 327 -11.75 -19.29 11.34
N ARG A 328 -11.13 -19.88 10.32
CA ARG A 328 -11.74 -20.93 9.51
C ARG A 328 -11.64 -22.26 10.23
N LEU A 329 -12.76 -22.92 10.39
CA LEU A 329 -12.89 -24.23 11.00
C LEU A 329 -13.27 -25.23 9.93
N PHE A 330 -12.63 -26.38 9.91
CA PHE A 330 -12.83 -27.42 8.91
C PHE A 330 -13.37 -28.70 9.58
N SER A 331 -14.36 -29.31 8.99
CA SER A 331 -14.85 -30.67 9.31
C SER A 331 -15.80 -31.14 8.22
N GLU A 332 -15.77 -32.42 7.89
CA GLU A 332 -16.75 -33.02 6.98
C GLU A 332 -18.15 -33.11 7.62
N ASP A 333 -18.22 -33.31 8.93
CA ASP A 333 -19.47 -33.39 9.68
C ASP A 333 -19.95 -31.99 10.09
N LEU A 334 -21.17 -31.63 9.71
CA LEU A 334 -21.77 -30.32 9.97
C LEU A 334 -22.07 -30.07 11.46
N ASP A 335 -22.45 -31.12 12.20
CA ASP A 335 -22.76 -30.99 13.63
C ASP A 335 -21.50 -30.75 14.44
N THR A 336 -20.43 -31.44 14.10
CA THR A 336 -19.09 -31.21 14.67
C THR A 336 -18.61 -29.78 14.33
N LEU A 337 -18.75 -29.37 13.06
CA LEU A 337 -18.35 -28.02 12.62
C LEU A 337 -19.12 -26.94 13.38
N ARG A 338 -20.41 -27.13 13.54
CA ARG A 338 -21.29 -26.24 14.29
C ARG A 338 -20.91 -26.14 15.76
N SER A 339 -20.69 -27.28 16.42
CA SER A 339 -20.28 -27.34 17.83
C SER A 339 -18.94 -26.61 18.05
N LEU A 340 -17.98 -26.82 17.15
CA LEU A 340 -16.68 -26.11 17.18
C LEU A 340 -16.86 -24.61 16.97
N ALA A 341 -17.69 -24.21 16.00
CA ALA A 341 -17.95 -22.81 15.72
C ALA A 341 -18.53 -22.06 16.94
N PHE A 342 -19.45 -22.67 17.67
CA PHE A 342 -19.95 -22.09 18.93
C PHE A 342 -18.88 -21.96 20.00
N ARG A 343 -18.02 -22.97 20.16
CA ARG A 343 -16.92 -22.90 21.13
C ARG A 343 -15.92 -21.80 20.79
N VAL A 344 -15.62 -21.60 19.50
CA VAL A 344 -14.73 -20.54 19.05
C VAL A 344 -15.42 -19.16 19.14
N GLU A 345 -16.71 -19.09 18.90
CA GLU A 345 -17.52 -17.89 19.11
C GLU A 345 -17.48 -17.45 20.58
N ASP A 346 -17.69 -18.38 21.52
CA ASP A 346 -17.65 -18.09 22.97
C ASP A 346 -16.24 -17.66 23.39
N LEU A 347 -15.18 -18.29 22.84
CA LEU A 347 -13.81 -17.87 23.04
C LEU A 347 -13.58 -16.43 22.59
N LEU A 348 -14.01 -16.08 21.38
CA LEU A 348 -13.88 -14.72 20.85
C LEU A 348 -14.68 -13.72 21.66
N LYS A 349 -15.92 -14.04 22.07
CA LYS A 349 -16.75 -13.18 22.93
C LYS A 349 -16.14 -12.92 24.30
N SER A 350 -15.42 -13.89 24.86
CA SER A 350 -14.73 -13.78 26.14
C SER A 350 -13.38 -13.09 26.09
N THR A 351 -12.82 -12.91 24.88
CA THR A 351 -11.51 -12.27 24.69
C THR A 351 -11.67 -10.74 24.77
N ASP A 352 -10.91 -10.11 25.66
CA ASP A 352 -10.96 -8.65 25.78
C ASP A 352 -10.46 -7.95 24.50
N GLY A 353 -11.15 -6.90 24.10
CA GLY A 353 -10.87 -6.13 22.89
C GLY A 353 -11.63 -6.59 21.64
N THR A 354 -12.31 -7.75 21.65
CA THR A 354 -13.14 -8.19 20.52
C THR A 354 -14.52 -7.56 20.54
N ILE A 355 -15.06 -7.30 19.35
CA ILE A 355 -16.43 -6.84 19.12
C ILE A 355 -16.98 -7.49 17.85
N TYR A 356 -18.29 -7.47 17.67
CA TYR A 356 -18.97 -7.97 16.48
C TYR A 356 -18.60 -9.40 16.12
N VAL A 357 -18.56 -10.27 17.13
CA VAL A 357 -18.32 -11.69 16.88
C VAL A 357 -19.47 -12.25 16.05
N ASN A 358 -19.15 -12.92 14.95
CA ASN A 358 -20.09 -13.52 14.04
C ASN A 358 -19.72 -14.97 13.72
N ASN A 359 -20.73 -15.81 13.63
CA ASN A 359 -20.61 -17.22 13.29
C ASN A 359 -21.75 -17.56 12.30
N ASP A 360 -21.40 -17.91 11.09
CA ASP A 360 -22.36 -18.18 10.02
C ASP A 360 -23.31 -19.36 10.31
N LEU A 361 -22.89 -20.31 11.17
CA LEU A 361 -23.69 -21.47 11.54
C LEU A 361 -24.64 -21.24 12.73
N THR A 362 -24.58 -20.06 13.39
CA THR A 362 -25.57 -19.70 14.42
C THR A 362 -26.95 -19.50 13.83
N THR A 363 -27.02 -19.07 12.59
CA THR A 363 -28.26 -18.67 11.95
C THR A 363 -28.78 -19.81 11.10
N LEU A 364 -29.75 -20.54 11.64
CA LEU A 364 -30.48 -21.54 10.88
C LEU A 364 -31.72 -20.92 10.27
N LYS A 365 -32.00 -21.27 9.03
CA LYS A 365 -33.31 -20.98 8.42
C LYS A 365 -34.25 -22.15 8.67
N THR A 366 -35.52 -21.83 8.84
CA THR A 366 -36.57 -22.83 8.87
C THR A 366 -37.14 -22.98 7.46
N ASP A 367 -36.84 -24.10 6.84
CA ASP A 367 -37.38 -24.45 5.53
C ASP A 367 -38.71 -25.21 5.67
N ILE A 368 -39.62 -24.90 4.79
CA ILE A 368 -40.84 -25.70 4.60
C ILE A 368 -40.55 -26.73 3.54
N LYS A 369 -40.36 -27.97 3.96
CA LYS A 369 -40.09 -29.11 3.05
C LYS A 369 -41.39 -29.79 2.69
N VAL A 370 -41.65 -29.86 1.38
CA VAL A 370 -42.76 -30.64 0.82
C VAL A 370 -42.23 -32.03 0.48
N ASN A 371 -42.55 -33.00 1.32
CA ASN A 371 -42.14 -34.39 1.13
C ASN A 371 -43.19 -35.15 0.27
N VAL A 372 -42.87 -35.38 -0.97
CA VAL A 372 -43.76 -36.09 -1.90
C VAL A 372 -43.79 -37.59 -1.59
N ASN A 373 -44.98 -38.14 -1.38
CA ASN A 373 -45.19 -39.57 -1.31
C ASN A 373 -45.32 -40.13 -2.73
N LYS A 374 -44.20 -40.66 -3.25
CA LYS A 374 -44.10 -41.11 -4.63
C LYS A 374 -45.05 -42.30 -4.95
N GLU A 375 -45.34 -43.16 -3.96
CA GLU A 375 -46.24 -44.28 -4.11
C GLU A 375 -47.69 -43.81 -4.26
N LYS A 376 -48.15 -42.95 -3.35
CA LYS A 376 -49.47 -42.34 -3.44
C LYS A 376 -49.67 -41.52 -4.72
N ALA A 377 -48.67 -40.71 -5.07
CA ALA A 377 -48.69 -39.92 -6.29
C ALA A 377 -48.82 -40.82 -7.55
N GLY A 378 -48.07 -41.93 -7.56
CA GLY A 378 -48.17 -42.92 -8.63
C GLY A 378 -49.55 -43.58 -8.73
N ILE A 379 -50.16 -43.99 -7.58
CA ILE A 379 -51.50 -44.59 -7.56
C ILE A 379 -52.57 -43.61 -8.06
N LEU A 380 -52.46 -42.34 -7.68
CA LEU A 380 -53.39 -41.27 -8.09
C LEU A 380 -53.08 -40.70 -9.48
N GLY A 381 -52.04 -41.18 -10.14
CA GLY A 381 -51.59 -40.71 -11.47
C GLY A 381 -51.12 -39.28 -11.51
N VAL A 382 -50.55 -38.77 -10.38
CA VAL A 382 -50.03 -37.43 -10.27
C VAL A 382 -48.51 -37.41 -10.50
N PRO A 383 -48.01 -36.75 -11.57
CA PRO A 383 -46.58 -36.67 -11.82
C PRO A 383 -45.87 -35.83 -10.77
N VAL A 384 -44.68 -36.25 -10.29
CA VAL A 384 -43.89 -35.54 -9.31
C VAL A 384 -43.50 -34.14 -9.82
N ASN A 385 -43.17 -34.01 -11.09
CA ASN A 385 -42.85 -32.71 -11.71
C ASN A 385 -44.04 -31.74 -11.72
N GLU A 386 -45.27 -32.24 -11.79
CA GLU A 386 -46.46 -31.40 -11.69
C GLU A 386 -46.68 -30.91 -10.25
N ILE A 387 -46.35 -31.75 -9.25
CA ILE A 387 -46.36 -31.33 -7.84
C ILE A 387 -45.36 -30.21 -7.64
N ASP A 388 -44.12 -30.40 -8.09
CA ASP A 388 -43.03 -29.38 -7.92
C ASP A 388 -43.40 -28.07 -8.64
N ARG A 389 -43.95 -28.16 -9.87
CA ARG A 389 -44.36 -27.00 -10.65
C ARG A 389 -45.52 -26.26 -9.98
N THR A 390 -46.50 -26.96 -9.45
CA THR A 390 -47.68 -26.39 -8.80
C THR A 390 -47.29 -25.73 -7.46
N VAL A 391 -46.44 -26.37 -6.66
CA VAL A 391 -45.91 -25.80 -5.43
C VAL A 391 -45.12 -24.54 -5.73
N ARG A 392 -44.27 -24.56 -6.75
CA ARG A 392 -43.50 -23.37 -7.17
C ARG A 392 -44.40 -22.23 -7.63
N LEU A 393 -45.41 -22.53 -8.46
CA LEU A 393 -46.44 -21.56 -8.88
C LEU A 393 -47.13 -20.90 -7.68
N ALA A 394 -47.46 -21.69 -6.66
CA ALA A 394 -48.15 -21.21 -5.48
C ALA A 394 -47.29 -20.33 -4.56
N ILE A 395 -46.02 -20.66 -4.43
CA ILE A 395 -45.12 -19.99 -3.47
C ILE A 395 -44.34 -18.83 -4.10
N THR A 396 -43.64 -19.07 -5.22
CA THR A 396 -42.75 -18.07 -5.84
C THR A 396 -43.30 -17.53 -7.16
N GLY A 397 -44.22 -18.22 -7.80
CA GLY A 397 -44.62 -17.98 -9.18
C GLY A 397 -43.75 -18.72 -10.19
N LEU A 398 -44.21 -18.72 -11.43
CA LEU A 398 -43.50 -19.28 -12.58
C LEU A 398 -43.34 -18.22 -13.65
N ASP A 399 -42.12 -18.09 -14.16
CA ASP A 399 -41.85 -17.30 -15.35
C ASP A 399 -42.27 -18.13 -16.57
N VAL A 400 -43.33 -17.69 -17.24
CA VAL A 400 -43.94 -18.42 -18.37
C VAL A 400 -43.51 -17.86 -19.73
N GLY A 401 -42.82 -16.73 -19.76
CA GLY A 401 -42.32 -16.11 -20.97
C GLY A 401 -41.65 -14.79 -20.73
N THR A 402 -41.17 -14.19 -21.81
CA THR A 402 -40.60 -12.85 -21.79
C THR A 402 -41.39 -11.90 -22.66
N PHE A 403 -41.46 -10.65 -22.27
CA PHE A 403 -42.05 -9.55 -23.02
C PHE A 403 -41.00 -8.49 -23.26
N ARG A 404 -40.84 -8.01 -24.49
CA ARG A 404 -39.98 -6.89 -24.86
C ARG A 404 -40.85 -5.71 -25.23
N LYS A 405 -40.52 -4.54 -24.67
CA LYS A 405 -41.10 -3.28 -25.06
C LYS A 405 -40.41 -2.75 -26.32
N ASP A 406 -41.15 -2.10 -27.20
CA ASP A 406 -40.60 -1.49 -28.41
C ASP A 406 -39.65 -0.32 -28.13
N ASP A 407 -39.83 0.36 -26.98
CA ASP A 407 -39.05 1.49 -26.51
C ASP A 407 -37.86 1.09 -25.59
N ASP A 408 -37.78 -0.17 -25.15
CA ASP A 408 -36.73 -0.71 -24.29
C ASP A 408 -36.27 -2.09 -24.80
N LYS A 409 -35.51 -2.09 -25.90
CA LYS A 409 -35.06 -3.32 -26.59
C LYS A 409 -33.96 -4.07 -25.86
N ASP A 410 -33.30 -3.40 -24.89
CA ASP A 410 -32.17 -3.98 -24.16
C ASP A 410 -32.60 -4.76 -22.90
N ASN A 411 -33.87 -4.67 -22.48
CA ASN A 411 -34.39 -5.35 -21.32
C ASN A 411 -35.52 -6.34 -21.66
N ASP A 412 -35.36 -7.58 -21.20
CA ASP A 412 -36.40 -8.62 -21.22
C ASP A 412 -37.20 -8.55 -19.91
N TYR A 413 -38.53 -8.36 -20.05
CA TYR A 413 -39.46 -8.39 -18.91
C TYR A 413 -40.05 -9.79 -18.79
N TYR A 414 -39.89 -10.43 -17.62
CA TYR A 414 -40.46 -11.74 -17.37
C TYR A 414 -41.97 -11.66 -17.10
N ILE A 415 -42.73 -12.53 -17.73
CA ILE A 415 -44.15 -12.72 -17.40
C ILE A 415 -44.22 -13.76 -16.29
N ASN A 416 -44.42 -13.28 -15.05
CA ASN A 416 -44.52 -14.16 -13.90
C ASN A 416 -45.98 -14.42 -13.56
N VAL A 417 -46.35 -15.69 -13.50
CA VAL A 417 -47.70 -16.17 -13.11
C VAL A 417 -47.58 -16.69 -11.67
N CYS A 418 -48.35 -16.13 -10.76
CA CYS A 418 -48.37 -16.57 -9.36
C CYS A 418 -49.81 -16.54 -8.81
N LEU A 419 -50.03 -17.25 -7.71
CA LEU A 419 -51.29 -17.13 -6.96
C LEU A 419 -51.34 -15.76 -6.26
N PRO A 420 -52.52 -15.13 -6.13
CA PRO A 420 -52.65 -13.87 -5.42
C PRO A 420 -52.10 -13.99 -4.01
N ARG A 421 -51.16 -13.07 -3.65
CA ARG A 421 -50.56 -13.02 -2.32
C ARG A 421 -51.35 -12.04 -1.46
N GLY A 422 -52.05 -12.57 -0.43
CA GLY A 422 -52.65 -11.70 0.60
C GLY A 422 -51.59 -11.14 1.52
N PRO A 423 -51.91 -10.08 2.34
CA PRO A 423 -51.00 -9.48 3.29
C PRO A 423 -50.55 -10.47 4.39
N HIS A 424 -51.31 -11.56 4.60
CA HIS A 424 -51.00 -12.63 5.54
C HIS A 424 -51.16 -13.97 4.87
N GLN A 425 -50.09 -14.49 4.28
CA GLN A 425 -50.05 -15.88 3.80
C GLN A 425 -49.95 -16.82 5.01
N THR A 426 -50.98 -17.60 5.25
CA THR A 426 -50.97 -18.67 6.25
C THR A 426 -50.51 -19.98 5.65
N LEU A 427 -50.00 -20.90 6.45
CA LEU A 427 -49.63 -22.25 6.02
C LEU A 427 -50.85 -23.02 5.45
N ASP A 428 -52.07 -22.65 5.84
CA ASP A 428 -53.31 -23.20 5.28
C ASP A 428 -53.47 -22.95 3.78
N ALA A 429 -52.74 -21.95 3.23
CA ALA A 429 -52.74 -21.73 1.80
C ALA A 429 -52.11 -22.93 1.02
N LEU A 430 -51.14 -23.63 1.63
CA LEU A 430 -50.52 -24.82 1.06
C LEU A 430 -51.51 -26.02 1.05
N ASN A 431 -52.41 -26.11 2.05
CA ASN A 431 -53.43 -27.17 2.11
C ASN A 431 -54.55 -26.98 1.05
N LYS A 432 -54.66 -25.78 0.48
CA LYS A 432 -55.64 -25.46 -0.59
C LYS A 432 -55.09 -25.62 -1.98
N ILE A 433 -53.86 -26.13 -2.12
CA ILE A 433 -53.27 -26.39 -3.43
C ILE A 433 -53.76 -27.71 -3.96
N TYR A 434 -54.17 -27.71 -5.23
CA TYR A 434 -54.55 -28.91 -5.99
C TYR A 434 -53.53 -29.14 -7.11
N VAL A 435 -53.18 -30.39 -7.33
CA VAL A 435 -52.28 -30.85 -8.41
C VAL A 435 -53.09 -31.73 -9.40
N ASN A 436 -52.79 -31.63 -10.67
CA ASN A 436 -53.51 -32.37 -11.70
C ASN A 436 -52.91 -33.76 -11.95
N SER A 437 -53.77 -34.75 -11.98
CA SER A 437 -53.47 -36.10 -12.41
C SER A 437 -53.43 -36.18 -13.95
N TYR A 438 -52.78 -37.21 -14.50
CA TYR A 438 -52.81 -37.50 -15.93
C TYR A 438 -54.25 -37.71 -16.47
N SER A 439 -55.19 -38.14 -15.62
CA SER A 439 -56.62 -38.27 -15.96
C SER A 439 -57.38 -36.94 -16.00
N GLY A 440 -56.74 -35.83 -15.67
CA GLY A 440 -57.37 -34.51 -15.55
C GLY A 440 -58.06 -34.27 -14.21
N THR A 441 -57.98 -35.22 -13.26
CA THR A 441 -58.59 -35.07 -11.93
C THR A 441 -57.70 -34.21 -11.06
N SER A 442 -58.27 -33.23 -10.35
CA SER A 442 -57.56 -32.38 -9.38
C SER A 442 -57.49 -33.09 -8.03
N VAL A 443 -56.28 -33.33 -7.53
CA VAL A 443 -55.99 -34.02 -6.30
C VAL A 443 -55.44 -32.98 -5.29
N PRO A 444 -55.90 -32.91 -4.02
CA PRO A 444 -55.34 -32.06 -3.01
C PRO A 444 -53.86 -32.40 -2.80
N LEU A 445 -52.97 -31.37 -2.66
CA LEU A 445 -51.55 -31.58 -2.41
C LEU A 445 -51.31 -32.40 -1.13
N SER A 446 -52.14 -32.23 -0.10
CA SER A 446 -52.10 -32.96 1.18
C SER A 446 -52.24 -34.49 1.03
N GLU A 447 -52.86 -34.99 -0.04
CA GLU A 447 -52.98 -36.42 -0.27
C GLU A 447 -51.70 -37.07 -0.83
N VAL A 448 -50.89 -36.26 -1.57
CA VAL A 448 -49.69 -36.74 -2.25
C VAL A 448 -48.38 -36.22 -1.62
N ALA A 449 -48.45 -35.24 -0.72
CA ALA A 449 -47.30 -34.67 -0.07
C ALA A 449 -47.55 -34.25 1.37
N GLY A 450 -46.58 -34.43 2.25
CA GLY A 450 -46.58 -33.95 3.63
C GLY A 450 -45.71 -32.70 3.79
N ILE A 451 -46.18 -31.72 4.57
CA ILE A 451 -45.41 -30.51 4.88
C ILE A 451 -44.67 -30.72 6.17
N GLN A 452 -43.37 -30.50 6.17
CA GLN A 452 -42.51 -30.59 7.36
C GLN A 452 -41.64 -29.33 7.51
N PHE A 453 -41.46 -28.88 8.74
CA PHE A 453 -40.46 -27.85 9.06
C PHE A 453 -39.12 -28.52 9.26
N GLN A 454 -38.12 -28.05 8.58
CA GLN A 454 -36.75 -28.52 8.69
C GLN A 454 -35.82 -27.33 8.92
N SER A 455 -35.01 -27.40 10.00
CA SER A 455 -33.92 -26.46 10.19
C SER A 455 -32.75 -26.83 9.28
N SER A 456 -32.25 -25.87 8.53
CA SER A 456 -31.09 -26.06 7.65
C SER A 456 -30.11 -24.86 7.75
N PRO A 457 -28.82 -25.08 7.54
CA PRO A 457 -27.87 -23.98 7.46
C PRO A 457 -28.18 -23.11 6.25
N THR A 458 -27.91 -21.82 6.36
CA THR A 458 -28.14 -20.87 5.26
C THR A 458 -27.18 -21.13 4.09
N ASN A 459 -25.91 -21.39 4.42
CA ASN A 459 -24.84 -21.67 3.46
C ASN A 459 -23.97 -22.84 3.95
N ILE A 460 -23.43 -23.60 3.03
CA ILE A 460 -22.37 -24.59 3.26
C ILE A 460 -21.20 -24.18 2.39
N ASN A 461 -20.17 -23.68 3.03
CA ASN A 461 -18.98 -23.17 2.35
C ASN A 461 -17.90 -24.25 2.23
N HIS A 462 -17.13 -24.21 1.13
CA HIS A 462 -15.98 -25.08 0.89
C HIS A 462 -14.76 -24.25 0.53
N TYR A 463 -13.61 -24.63 1.08
CA TYR A 463 -12.28 -24.07 0.79
C TYR A 463 -11.37 -25.23 0.41
N ASP A 464 -10.76 -25.18 -0.78
CA ASP A 464 -9.97 -26.29 -1.35
C ASP A 464 -10.70 -27.64 -1.31
N LYS A 465 -12.01 -27.64 -1.54
CA LYS A 465 -12.96 -28.78 -1.51
C LYS A 465 -13.36 -29.23 -0.10
N ASP A 466 -12.68 -28.80 0.96
CA ASP A 466 -13.03 -29.12 2.33
C ASP A 466 -14.15 -28.20 2.84
N ARG A 467 -15.11 -28.79 3.55
CA ARG A 467 -16.20 -28.05 4.17
C ARG A 467 -15.68 -27.21 5.33
N TYR A 468 -16.04 -25.93 5.34
CA TYR A 468 -15.62 -25.01 6.40
C TYR A 468 -16.71 -24.04 6.83
N THR A 469 -16.49 -23.43 7.99
CA THR A 469 -17.18 -22.22 8.44
C THR A 469 -16.18 -21.24 9.00
N THR A 470 -16.49 -19.94 8.97
CA THR A 470 -15.65 -18.89 9.55
C THR A 470 -16.33 -18.30 10.77
N VAL A 471 -15.58 -18.17 11.86
CA VAL A 471 -15.98 -17.34 13.00
C VAL A 471 -15.13 -16.09 12.94
N THR A 472 -15.80 -14.93 12.88
CA THR A 472 -15.15 -13.62 12.68
C THR A 472 -15.33 -12.73 13.88
N ALA A 473 -14.39 -11.82 14.09
CA ALA A 473 -14.50 -10.76 15.08
C ALA A 473 -13.78 -9.49 14.60
N PHE A 474 -14.29 -8.34 15.04
CA PHE A 474 -13.62 -7.05 14.90
C PHE A 474 -12.92 -6.68 16.20
N VAL A 475 -12.03 -5.70 16.13
CA VAL A 475 -11.26 -5.24 17.29
C VAL A 475 -11.70 -3.84 17.68
N ARG A 476 -11.86 -3.61 18.98
CA ARG A 476 -12.20 -2.31 19.55
C ARG A 476 -11.06 -1.33 19.35
N ASN A 477 -11.40 -0.06 19.13
CA ASN A 477 -10.38 1.00 19.05
C ASN A 477 -9.52 1.02 20.33
N GLY A 478 -8.21 1.20 20.14
CA GLY A 478 -7.23 1.17 21.23
C GLY A 478 -6.57 -0.18 21.48
N TYR A 479 -7.12 -1.27 20.94
CA TYR A 479 -6.50 -2.59 20.99
C TYR A 479 -5.72 -2.87 19.70
N ASN A 480 -4.62 -3.58 19.84
CA ASN A 480 -3.80 -4.01 18.68
C ASN A 480 -4.30 -5.37 18.18
N THR A 481 -4.77 -5.42 16.93
CA THR A 481 -5.30 -6.65 16.31
C THR A 481 -4.33 -7.82 16.38
N THR A 482 -3.05 -7.59 16.14
CA THR A 482 -2.03 -8.65 16.18
C THR A 482 -1.91 -9.26 17.58
N VAL A 483 -1.97 -8.43 18.63
CA VAL A 483 -1.88 -8.89 20.03
C VAL A 483 -3.13 -9.69 20.42
N VAL A 484 -4.31 -9.17 20.10
CA VAL A 484 -5.60 -9.84 20.37
C VAL A 484 -5.65 -11.19 19.63
N THR A 485 -5.32 -11.20 18.34
CA THR A 485 -5.32 -12.42 17.51
C THR A 485 -4.33 -13.46 18.06
N LYS A 486 -3.14 -13.05 18.47
CA LYS A 486 -2.16 -13.95 19.07
C LYS A 486 -2.72 -14.60 20.33
N GLY A 487 -3.36 -13.82 21.22
CA GLY A 487 -4.01 -14.36 22.43
C GLY A 487 -5.11 -15.36 22.12
N VAL A 488 -5.90 -15.13 21.07
CA VAL A 488 -6.93 -16.07 20.58
C VAL A 488 -6.30 -17.35 20.08
N LEU A 489 -5.25 -17.27 19.25
CA LEU A 489 -4.57 -18.44 18.70
C LEU A 489 -3.91 -19.30 19.79
N GLU A 490 -3.28 -18.69 20.79
CA GLU A 490 -2.71 -19.41 21.94
C GLU A 490 -3.76 -20.19 22.76
N GLN A 491 -5.01 -19.71 22.77
CA GLN A 491 -6.12 -20.41 23.41
C GLN A 491 -6.69 -21.51 22.50
N LEU A 492 -6.77 -21.27 21.19
CA LEU A 492 -7.19 -22.27 20.21
C LEU A 492 -6.22 -23.48 20.17
N ASP A 493 -4.91 -23.24 20.29
CA ASP A 493 -3.89 -24.30 20.34
C ASP A 493 -4.06 -25.21 21.57
N LYS A 494 -4.62 -24.70 22.65
CA LYS A 494 -4.95 -25.48 23.85
C LYS A 494 -6.30 -26.21 23.76
N MET A 495 -7.12 -25.86 22.79
CA MET A 495 -8.44 -26.44 22.60
C MET A 495 -8.31 -27.82 21.94
N ARG A 496 -9.02 -28.83 22.50
CA ARG A 496 -9.08 -30.15 21.85
C ARG A 496 -10.06 -30.13 20.68
N PHE A 497 -9.52 -30.44 19.50
CA PHE A 497 -10.31 -30.64 18.30
C PHE A 497 -10.67 -32.12 18.11
N PRO A 498 -11.88 -32.46 17.68
CA PRO A 498 -12.25 -33.82 17.30
C PRO A 498 -11.37 -34.34 16.14
N ARG A 499 -11.31 -35.68 15.99
CA ARG A 499 -10.60 -36.25 14.83
C ARG A 499 -11.21 -35.79 13.52
N GLY A 500 -10.36 -35.39 12.59
CA GLY A 500 -10.80 -34.88 11.26
C GLY A 500 -11.28 -33.43 11.25
N ALA A 501 -11.20 -32.73 12.40
CA ALA A 501 -11.47 -31.31 12.47
C ALA A 501 -10.15 -30.53 12.68
N SER A 502 -10.05 -29.37 12.02
CA SER A 502 -8.89 -28.46 12.12
C SER A 502 -9.32 -27.00 12.06
N TYR A 503 -8.39 -26.09 12.31
CA TYR A 503 -8.62 -24.67 12.12
C TYR A 503 -7.47 -24.03 11.32
N MET A 504 -7.76 -22.91 10.67
CA MET A 504 -6.80 -22.07 9.97
C MET A 504 -7.06 -20.60 10.31
N PRO A 505 -6.05 -19.87 10.80
CA PRO A 505 -6.15 -18.42 10.97
C PRO A 505 -6.32 -17.74 9.60
N ALA A 506 -7.28 -16.84 9.51
CA ALA A 506 -7.59 -16.04 8.32
C ALA A 506 -7.62 -14.55 8.68
N GLY A 507 -8.26 -13.73 7.85
CA GLY A 507 -8.38 -12.30 8.10
C GLY A 507 -7.05 -11.56 8.01
N GLU A 508 -6.70 -10.74 9.01
CA GLU A 508 -5.45 -9.97 9.01
C GLU A 508 -4.21 -10.87 9.03
N VAL A 509 -4.27 -12.05 9.69
CA VAL A 509 -3.13 -13.00 9.73
C VAL A 509 -2.84 -13.53 8.33
N GLU A 510 -3.85 -13.99 7.60
CA GLU A 510 -3.72 -14.47 6.23
C GLU A 510 -3.26 -13.32 5.30
N SER A 511 -3.89 -12.16 5.39
CA SER A 511 -3.50 -10.97 4.62
C SER A 511 -2.05 -10.55 4.90
N LYS A 512 -1.61 -10.64 6.16
CA LYS A 512 -0.23 -10.39 6.55
C LYS A 512 0.72 -11.42 5.93
N GLN A 513 0.40 -12.70 6.01
CA GLN A 513 1.23 -13.75 5.42
C GLN A 513 1.32 -13.60 3.90
N GLN A 514 0.23 -13.32 3.23
CA GLN A 514 0.19 -13.05 1.79
C GLN A 514 0.99 -11.78 1.42
N SER A 515 0.82 -10.67 2.17
CA SER A 515 1.49 -9.41 1.88
C SER A 515 2.99 -9.45 2.15
N PHE A 516 3.40 -10.00 3.31
CA PHE A 516 4.80 -10.01 3.73
C PHE A 516 5.55 -11.28 3.28
N GLY A 517 4.86 -12.39 3.03
CA GLY A 517 5.48 -13.65 2.58
C GLY A 517 6.23 -13.52 1.27
N GLY A 518 5.72 -12.70 0.34
CA GLY A 518 6.39 -12.39 -0.93
C GLY A 518 7.57 -11.43 -0.83
N LEU A 519 7.72 -10.67 0.29
CA LEU A 519 8.76 -9.65 0.41
C LEU A 519 10.17 -10.25 0.61
N GLY A 520 10.29 -11.40 1.26
CA GLY A 520 11.59 -12.03 1.51
C GLY A 520 12.39 -12.27 0.23
N PRO A 521 11.86 -13.01 -0.76
CA PRO A 521 12.49 -13.20 -2.06
C PRO A 521 12.77 -11.88 -2.80
N ILE A 522 11.86 -10.90 -2.70
CA ILE A 522 12.00 -9.58 -3.33
C ILE A 522 13.18 -8.82 -2.74
N ILE A 523 13.28 -8.76 -1.40
CA ILE A 523 14.40 -8.11 -0.71
C ILE A 523 15.72 -8.78 -1.11
N LEU A 524 15.75 -10.11 -1.15
CA LEU A 524 16.93 -10.87 -1.55
C LEU A 524 17.34 -10.54 -2.99
N PHE A 525 16.38 -10.54 -3.93
CA PHE A 525 16.62 -10.19 -5.33
C PHE A 525 17.09 -8.74 -5.47
N THR A 526 16.50 -7.81 -4.72
CA THR A 526 16.92 -6.40 -4.68
C THR A 526 18.37 -6.26 -4.20
N ILE A 527 18.72 -6.94 -3.10
CA ILE A 527 20.09 -6.90 -2.55
C ILE A 527 21.09 -7.45 -3.56
N PHE A 528 20.82 -8.61 -4.18
CA PHE A 528 21.71 -9.21 -5.17
C PHE A 528 21.80 -8.36 -6.44
N GLY A 529 20.70 -7.76 -6.89
CA GLY A 529 20.71 -6.85 -8.05
C GLY A 529 21.54 -5.60 -7.80
N ILE A 530 21.36 -4.94 -6.67
CA ILE A 530 22.16 -3.78 -6.25
C ILE A 530 23.64 -4.18 -6.11
N LEU A 531 23.92 -5.32 -5.46
CA LEU A 531 25.28 -5.85 -5.32
C LEU A 531 25.93 -6.06 -6.70
N GLY A 532 25.22 -6.66 -7.64
CA GLY A 532 25.69 -6.89 -9.01
C GLY A 532 26.05 -5.58 -9.72
N ILE A 533 25.16 -4.57 -9.65
CA ILE A 533 25.41 -3.25 -10.25
C ILE A 533 26.63 -2.58 -9.61
N LEU A 534 26.74 -2.61 -8.28
CA LEU A 534 27.87 -2.00 -7.59
C LEU A 534 29.20 -2.70 -7.90
N ILE A 535 29.21 -4.04 -8.09
CA ILE A 535 30.40 -4.76 -8.50
C ILE A 535 30.80 -4.36 -9.93
N LEU A 536 29.86 -4.20 -10.84
CA LEU A 536 30.12 -3.73 -12.22
C LEU A 536 30.65 -2.29 -12.21
N GLU A 537 30.12 -1.41 -11.39
CA GLU A 537 30.52 0.00 -11.25
C GLU A 537 31.94 0.14 -10.69
N PHE A 538 32.18 -0.45 -9.52
CA PHE A 538 33.46 -0.27 -8.81
C PHE A 538 34.53 -1.28 -9.18
N LYS A 539 34.18 -2.37 -9.87
CA LYS A 539 35.08 -3.48 -10.22
C LYS A 539 35.85 -4.06 -8.99
N THR A 540 35.42 -3.74 -7.78
CA THR A 540 36.02 -4.18 -6.52
C THR A 540 34.96 -4.49 -5.47
N PHE A 541 35.12 -5.63 -4.78
CA PHE A 541 34.23 -6.00 -3.70
C PHE A 541 34.33 -5.04 -2.49
N ARG A 542 35.47 -4.45 -2.27
CA ARG A 542 35.69 -3.48 -1.17
C ARG A 542 34.91 -2.18 -1.40
N GLY A 543 34.93 -1.63 -2.61
CA GLY A 543 34.12 -0.46 -2.97
C GLY A 543 32.64 -0.71 -2.77
N THR A 544 32.17 -1.88 -3.21
CA THR A 544 30.77 -2.32 -3.04
C THR A 544 30.37 -2.38 -1.56
N LEU A 545 31.17 -2.97 -0.68
CA LEU A 545 30.90 -3.03 0.77
C LEU A 545 30.86 -1.65 1.41
N ILE A 546 31.75 -0.74 1.02
CA ILE A 546 31.76 0.63 1.51
C ILE A 546 30.44 1.33 1.18
N VAL A 547 29.96 1.18 -0.06
CA VAL A 547 28.69 1.79 -0.49
C VAL A 547 27.49 1.16 0.22
N LEU A 548 27.42 -0.16 0.36
CA LEU A 548 26.31 -0.84 1.01
C LEU A 548 26.22 -0.57 2.52
N SER A 549 27.31 -0.12 3.15
CA SER A 549 27.32 0.25 4.58
C SER A 549 26.38 1.42 4.94
N VAL A 550 25.88 2.14 3.95
CA VAL A 550 24.93 3.24 4.13
C VAL A 550 23.54 2.73 4.51
N VAL A 551 23.16 1.55 4.04
CA VAL A 551 21.82 0.97 4.26
C VAL A 551 21.43 0.90 5.75
N PRO A 552 22.25 0.36 6.66
CA PRO A 552 21.96 0.39 8.10
C PRO A 552 21.77 1.79 8.66
N LEU A 553 22.47 2.79 8.13
CA LEU A 553 22.41 4.17 8.63
C LEU A 553 21.07 4.84 8.31
N GLY A 554 20.47 4.53 7.18
CA GLY A 554 19.14 4.99 6.83
C GLY A 554 18.01 4.31 7.64
N ILE A 555 18.16 3.02 7.92
CA ILE A 555 17.20 2.30 8.75
C ILE A 555 17.06 2.96 10.15
N ILE A 556 18.13 3.52 10.70
CA ILE A 556 18.09 4.26 11.98
C ILE A 556 17.03 5.36 11.91
N GLY A 557 17.11 6.22 10.90
CA GLY A 557 16.18 7.33 10.75
C GLY A 557 14.76 6.90 10.43
N ALA A 558 14.61 5.83 9.64
CA ALA A 558 13.30 5.24 9.32
C ALA A 558 12.57 4.77 10.59
N VAL A 559 13.28 4.08 11.49
CA VAL A 559 12.72 3.61 12.78
C VAL A 559 12.37 4.78 13.69
N LEU A 560 13.28 5.75 13.83
CA LEU A 560 13.09 6.89 14.71
C LEU A 560 11.91 7.77 14.28
N ILE A 561 11.76 8.04 12.97
CA ILE A 561 10.69 8.89 12.47
C ILE A 561 9.32 8.23 12.64
N LEU A 562 9.20 6.90 12.43
CA LEU A 562 7.98 6.17 12.68
C LEU A 562 7.59 6.20 14.16
N LEU A 563 8.56 6.02 15.05
CA LEU A 563 8.32 6.09 16.50
C LEU A 563 7.85 7.49 16.95
N ILE A 564 8.50 8.55 16.44
CA ILE A 564 8.16 9.94 16.79
C ILE A 564 6.79 10.34 16.22
N SER A 565 6.47 9.90 15.02
CA SER A 565 5.18 10.20 14.35
C SER A 565 4.02 9.34 14.84
N GLY A 566 4.27 8.32 15.68
CA GLY A 566 3.25 7.38 16.15
C GLY A 566 2.72 6.44 15.06
N ASN A 567 3.42 6.33 13.94
CA ASN A 567 3.08 5.41 12.86
C ASN A 567 3.70 4.03 13.10
N THR A 568 3.07 3.00 12.54
CA THR A 568 3.54 1.61 12.62
C THR A 568 4.33 1.21 11.38
N PHE A 569 5.09 0.11 11.46
CA PHE A 569 5.61 -0.56 10.27
C PHE A 569 4.44 -1.17 9.48
N SER A 570 3.82 -0.35 8.64
CA SER A 570 2.83 -0.82 7.69
C SER A 570 3.51 -1.49 6.49
N PHE A 571 2.74 -2.27 5.71
CA PHE A 571 3.22 -2.85 4.47
C PHE A 571 3.85 -1.80 3.53
N VAL A 572 3.21 -0.63 3.43
CA VAL A 572 3.69 0.48 2.60
C VAL A 572 4.94 1.15 3.20
N ALA A 573 5.08 1.20 4.53
CA ALA A 573 6.31 1.67 5.18
C ALA A 573 7.52 0.78 4.88
N VAL A 574 7.33 -0.56 4.83
CA VAL A 574 8.40 -1.49 4.44
C VAL A 574 8.85 -1.27 3.00
N ILE A 575 7.91 -0.98 2.10
CA ILE A 575 8.25 -0.58 0.72
C ILE A 575 9.08 0.72 0.72
N GLY A 576 8.75 1.66 1.61
CA GLY A 576 9.55 2.86 1.83
C GLY A 576 11.00 2.56 2.24
N ILE A 577 11.24 1.54 3.07
CA ILE A 577 12.60 1.10 3.44
C ILE A 577 13.33 0.55 2.21
N ILE A 578 12.68 -0.26 1.38
CA ILE A 578 13.28 -0.81 0.16
C ILE A 578 13.64 0.32 -0.82
N ALA A 579 12.75 1.29 -0.97
CA ALA A 579 12.98 2.50 -1.77
C ALA A 579 14.18 3.30 -1.25
N LEU A 580 14.24 3.48 0.08
CA LEU A 580 15.31 4.20 0.76
C LEU A 580 16.69 3.60 0.46
N ILE A 581 16.80 2.26 0.41
CA ILE A 581 18.05 1.57 0.06
C ILE A 581 18.58 2.05 -1.29
N GLY A 582 17.72 2.09 -2.32
CA GLY A 582 18.10 2.55 -3.66
C GLY A 582 18.54 4.02 -3.69
N ILE A 583 17.87 4.87 -2.90
CA ILE A 583 18.16 6.31 -2.85
C ILE A 583 19.49 6.58 -2.14
N GLU A 584 19.74 5.91 -1.02
CA GLU A 584 20.95 6.12 -0.21
C GLU A 584 22.21 5.60 -0.88
N VAL A 585 22.13 4.44 -1.53
CA VAL A 585 23.23 3.86 -2.28
C VAL A 585 23.75 4.83 -3.34
N LYS A 586 22.85 5.56 -4.03
CA LYS A 586 23.19 6.59 -5.01
C LYS A 586 24.11 7.67 -4.46
N ASN A 587 23.79 8.23 -3.29
CA ASN A 587 24.61 9.28 -2.66
C ASN A 587 26.01 8.79 -2.28
N SER A 588 26.10 7.53 -1.85
CA SER A 588 27.37 6.89 -1.49
C SER A 588 28.23 6.56 -2.71
N ILE A 589 27.62 6.13 -3.83
CA ILE A 589 28.32 5.89 -5.10
C ILE A 589 29.09 7.15 -5.52
N LEU A 590 28.42 8.32 -5.54
CA LEU A 590 29.02 9.58 -5.96
C LEU A 590 30.19 10.01 -5.10
N LEU A 591 30.14 9.72 -3.79
CA LEU A 591 31.24 10.04 -2.86
C LEU A 591 32.43 9.12 -3.06
N VAL A 592 32.18 7.81 -3.16
CA VAL A 592 33.24 6.80 -3.30
C VAL A 592 33.92 6.91 -4.68
N ASP A 593 33.14 7.06 -5.76
CA ASP A 593 33.66 7.26 -7.11
C ASP A 593 34.56 8.50 -7.22
N TYR A 594 34.11 9.62 -6.63
CA TYR A 594 34.93 10.83 -6.63
C TYR A 594 36.21 10.68 -5.80
N THR A 595 36.18 9.95 -4.69
CA THR A 595 37.38 9.60 -3.90
C THR A 595 38.35 8.74 -4.73
N ASP A 596 37.83 7.76 -5.49
CA ASP A 596 38.64 6.93 -6.37
C ASP A 596 39.28 7.75 -7.51
N GLN A 597 38.55 8.72 -8.08
CA GLN A 597 39.08 9.63 -9.12
C GLN A 597 40.24 10.47 -8.58
N LEU A 598 40.12 11.05 -7.37
CA LEU A 598 41.20 11.83 -6.75
C LEU A 598 42.43 10.98 -6.46
N ARG A 599 42.24 9.74 -6.02
CA ARG A 599 43.35 8.81 -5.77
C ARG A 599 44.04 8.37 -7.09
N LYS A 600 43.27 8.14 -8.18
CA LYS A 600 43.81 7.89 -9.50
C LYS A 600 44.64 9.07 -10.03
N ALA A 601 44.26 10.29 -9.66
CA ALA A 601 45.02 11.50 -9.97
C ALA A 601 46.31 11.68 -9.12
N GLY A 602 46.63 10.70 -8.25
CA GLY A 602 47.88 10.70 -7.46
C GLY A 602 47.76 11.29 -6.06
N MET A 603 46.55 11.62 -5.61
CA MET A 603 46.38 12.22 -4.27
C MET A 603 46.49 11.15 -3.16
N GLY A 604 47.04 11.52 -2.03
CA GLY A 604 47.18 10.67 -0.84
C GLY A 604 45.79 10.22 -0.30
N LEU A 605 45.74 9.03 0.34
CA LEU A 605 44.46 8.44 0.78
C LEU A 605 43.64 9.36 1.68
N ASP A 606 44.24 9.88 2.76
CA ASP A 606 43.52 10.70 3.73
C ASP A 606 43.14 12.07 3.14
N GLU A 607 43.99 12.63 2.28
CA GLU A 607 43.73 13.88 1.57
C GLU A 607 42.58 13.72 0.55
N ALA A 608 42.61 12.64 -0.24
CA ALA A 608 41.56 12.33 -1.21
C ALA A 608 40.17 12.13 -0.54
N ILE A 609 40.14 11.43 0.61
CA ILE A 609 38.94 11.24 1.41
C ILE A 609 38.39 12.58 1.91
N GLN A 610 39.28 13.43 2.47
CA GLN A 610 38.89 14.73 3.01
C GLN A 610 38.37 15.65 1.89
N GLN A 611 39.12 15.78 0.79
CA GLN A 611 38.74 16.62 -0.34
C GLN A 611 37.43 16.13 -1.01
N ALA A 612 37.23 14.82 -1.15
CA ALA A 612 35.98 14.27 -1.67
C ALA A 612 34.81 14.62 -0.75
N GLY A 613 34.98 14.45 0.56
CA GLY A 613 33.96 14.81 1.55
C GLY A 613 33.57 16.29 1.51
N GLU A 614 34.55 17.18 1.38
CA GLU A 614 34.33 18.64 1.31
C GLU A 614 33.62 19.01 -0.04
N THR A 615 34.11 18.50 -1.16
CA THR A 615 33.58 18.84 -2.49
C THR A 615 32.16 18.33 -2.71
N ARG A 616 31.88 17.09 -2.28
CA ARG A 616 30.58 16.45 -2.44
C ARG A 616 29.56 16.79 -1.33
N PHE A 617 29.95 17.64 -0.38
CA PHE A 617 29.09 18.00 0.75
C PHE A 617 27.82 18.75 0.30
N VAL A 618 27.98 19.81 -0.46
CA VAL A 618 26.88 20.68 -0.88
C VAL A 618 25.94 19.94 -1.84
N PRO A 619 26.41 19.28 -2.90
CA PRO A 619 25.55 18.51 -3.80
C PRO A 619 24.66 17.50 -3.08
N ILE A 620 25.24 16.69 -2.17
CA ILE A 620 24.47 15.66 -1.47
C ILE A 620 23.43 16.28 -0.51
N ILE A 621 23.73 17.39 0.16
CA ILE A 621 22.69 18.07 0.97
C ILE A 621 21.58 18.61 0.10
N LEU A 622 21.91 19.17 -1.05
CA LEU A 622 20.93 19.73 -1.96
C LEU A 622 19.98 18.63 -2.48
N THR A 623 20.53 17.50 -2.90
CA THR A 623 19.73 16.34 -3.36
C THR A 623 18.85 15.78 -2.23
N THR A 624 19.38 15.72 -1.00
CA THR A 624 18.57 15.30 0.17
C THR A 624 17.43 16.28 0.43
N LEU A 625 17.71 17.58 0.40
CA LEU A 625 16.68 18.62 0.64
C LEU A 625 15.61 18.61 -0.47
N THR A 626 16.00 18.41 -1.72
CA THR A 626 15.03 18.29 -2.84
C THR A 626 14.18 17.04 -2.72
N ALA A 627 14.77 15.90 -2.33
CA ALA A 627 14.03 14.67 -2.09
C ALA A 627 13.04 14.83 -0.92
N ILE A 628 13.47 15.40 0.20
CA ILE A 628 12.60 15.69 1.34
C ILE A 628 11.52 16.69 0.95
N GLY A 629 11.86 17.77 0.27
CA GLY A 629 10.90 18.77 -0.23
C GLY A 629 9.85 18.18 -1.15
N GLY A 630 10.25 17.20 -1.97
CA GLY A 630 9.34 16.44 -2.83
C GLY A 630 8.36 15.55 -2.04
N LEU A 631 8.73 15.09 -0.87
CA LEU A 631 7.92 14.17 -0.05
C LEU A 631 7.06 14.89 1.01
N ILE A 632 7.38 16.15 1.35
CA ILE A 632 6.60 16.94 2.34
C ILE A 632 5.10 16.94 2.07
N PRO A 633 4.60 17.12 0.85
CA PRO A 633 3.16 17.11 0.58
C PRO A 633 2.48 15.80 0.96
N LEU A 634 3.14 14.65 0.73
CA LEU A 634 2.61 13.33 1.12
C LEU A 634 2.52 13.17 2.65
N VAL A 635 3.44 13.77 3.38
CA VAL A 635 3.39 13.79 4.85
C VAL A 635 2.32 14.75 5.35
N ALA A 636 2.21 15.93 4.72
CA ALA A 636 1.26 16.97 5.10
C ALA A 636 -0.21 16.55 4.90
N GLU A 637 -0.48 15.69 3.90
CA GLU A 637 -1.80 15.10 3.68
C GLU A 637 -2.22 14.16 4.82
N ASN A 638 -1.24 13.66 5.59
CA ASN A 638 -1.45 12.77 6.74
C ASN A 638 -2.31 11.54 6.43
N ASN A 639 -2.17 11.00 5.21
CA ASN A 639 -2.88 9.80 4.79
C ASN A 639 -2.22 8.55 5.40
N PRO A 640 -2.94 7.75 6.18
CA PRO A 640 -2.36 6.59 6.86
C PRO A 640 -1.77 5.54 5.92
N LEU A 641 -2.22 5.48 4.67
CA LEU A 641 -1.73 4.50 3.69
C LEU A 641 -0.32 4.81 3.20
N TYR A 642 -0.05 6.05 2.77
CA TYR A 642 1.22 6.40 2.11
C TYR A 642 2.09 7.43 2.85
N SER A 643 1.55 8.17 3.84
CA SER A 643 2.40 9.06 4.66
C SER A 643 3.50 8.30 5.41
N PRO A 644 3.30 7.07 5.92
CA PRO A 644 4.37 6.28 6.52
C PRO A 644 5.53 5.97 5.56
N LEU A 645 5.25 5.73 4.26
CA LEU A 645 6.29 5.56 3.23
C LEU A 645 7.14 6.82 3.10
N ALA A 646 6.49 7.98 2.97
CA ALA A 646 7.19 9.26 2.84
C ALA A 646 8.00 9.59 4.09
N LEU A 647 7.45 9.35 5.29
CA LEU A 647 8.13 9.52 6.56
C LEU A 647 9.38 8.65 6.67
N VAL A 648 9.28 7.36 6.32
CA VAL A 648 10.42 6.43 6.33
C VAL A 648 11.55 6.93 5.42
N ILE A 649 11.22 7.37 4.22
CA ILE A 649 12.22 7.91 3.29
C ILE A 649 12.82 9.21 3.84
N ILE A 650 12.02 10.13 4.36
CA ILE A 650 12.52 11.39 4.96
C ILE A 650 13.43 11.12 6.15
N GLY A 651 12.97 10.28 7.09
CA GLY A 651 13.76 9.95 8.28
C GLY A 651 15.07 9.25 7.93
N GLY A 652 15.01 8.30 7.00
CA GLY A 652 16.19 7.61 6.50
C GLY A 652 17.17 8.57 5.83
N LEU A 653 16.70 9.42 4.92
CA LEU A 653 17.53 10.42 4.25
C LEU A 653 18.19 11.40 5.25
N LEU A 654 17.49 11.83 6.28
CA LEU A 654 18.06 12.71 7.32
C LEU A 654 19.18 12.01 8.07
N SER A 655 18.95 10.79 8.57
CA SER A 655 19.96 10.06 9.33
C SER A 655 21.15 9.65 8.45
N SER A 656 20.90 9.12 7.26
CA SER A 656 21.96 8.72 6.34
C SER A 656 22.78 9.90 5.88
N THR A 657 22.18 11.02 5.54
CA THR A 657 22.91 12.22 5.11
C THR A 657 23.91 12.70 6.18
N ILE A 658 23.56 12.61 7.44
CA ILE A 658 24.44 12.97 8.55
C ILE A 658 25.51 11.90 8.80
N LEU A 659 25.09 10.64 8.92
CA LEU A 659 25.96 9.55 9.34
C LEU A 659 26.90 9.08 8.23
N THR A 660 26.44 9.03 6.99
CA THR A 660 27.24 8.59 5.83
C THR A 660 28.47 9.46 5.61
N ARG A 661 28.38 10.76 5.89
CA ARG A 661 29.50 11.68 5.75
C ARG A 661 30.63 11.42 6.72
N VAL A 662 30.36 10.68 7.76
CA VAL A 662 31.37 10.29 8.76
C VAL A 662 31.75 8.84 8.56
N VAL A 663 30.77 7.95 8.42
CA VAL A 663 30.97 6.50 8.40
C VAL A 663 31.59 6.02 7.07
N THR A 664 31.11 6.49 5.92
CA THR A 664 31.64 6.08 4.61
C THR A 664 33.10 6.46 4.39
N PRO A 665 33.56 7.70 4.70
CA PRO A 665 34.98 8.06 4.69
C PRO A 665 35.86 7.19 5.59
N VAL A 666 35.39 6.88 6.79
CA VAL A 666 36.10 6.03 7.76
C VAL A 666 36.20 4.60 7.24
N LEU A 667 35.11 4.03 6.68
CA LEU A 667 35.13 2.72 6.06
C LEU A 667 36.03 2.68 4.82
N TYR A 668 36.02 3.75 4.03
CA TYR A 668 36.90 3.86 2.87
C TYR A 668 38.38 3.84 3.29
N LYS A 669 38.73 4.49 4.41
CA LYS A 669 40.10 4.43 4.98
C LYS A 669 40.49 3.00 5.37
N LEU A 670 39.59 2.26 6.03
CA LEU A 670 39.88 0.89 6.50
C LEU A 670 39.88 -0.14 5.37
N LEU A 671 39.02 0.01 4.39
CA LEU A 671 38.80 -0.93 3.30
C LEU A 671 39.30 -0.42 1.95
N ALA A 672 40.22 0.56 1.93
CA ALA A 672 40.66 1.24 0.71
C ALA A 672 40.85 0.27 -0.47
N PRO A 673 40.14 0.47 -1.61
CA PRO A 673 40.33 -0.36 -2.80
C PRO A 673 41.78 -0.22 -3.33
N ARG A 674 42.32 -1.30 -3.91
CA ARG A 674 43.57 -1.22 -4.63
C ARG A 674 43.32 -0.50 -5.95
N ILE A 675 43.90 0.67 -6.15
CA ILE A 675 43.77 1.44 -7.39
C ILE A 675 44.99 1.06 -8.25
N GLY A 676 44.74 0.55 -9.47
CA GLY A 676 45.79 0.36 -10.47
C GLY A 676 46.32 1.70 -10.97
N PRO A 677 47.55 1.76 -11.55
CA PRO A 677 48.04 2.98 -12.14
C PRO A 677 47.06 3.48 -13.20
N ALA A 678 46.88 4.81 -13.28
CA ALA A 678 45.99 5.42 -14.26
C ALA A 678 46.38 4.92 -15.69
N GLU A 679 45.42 4.39 -16.44
CA GLU A 679 45.57 4.26 -17.87
C GLU A 679 45.88 5.66 -18.42
N PRO A 680 46.94 5.83 -19.26
CA PRO A 680 47.25 7.13 -19.83
C PRO A 680 46.03 7.63 -20.60
N GLU A 681 45.46 8.77 -20.14
CA GLU A 681 44.40 9.45 -20.88
C GLU A 681 44.86 9.62 -22.35
N ALA A 682 44.02 9.22 -23.29
CA ALA A 682 44.23 9.53 -24.71
C ALA A 682 44.45 11.04 -24.83
N PRO A 683 45.47 11.50 -25.55
CA PRO A 683 45.87 12.89 -25.60
C PRO A 683 44.65 13.76 -25.90
N SER A 684 44.33 14.68 -24.97
CA SER A 684 43.34 15.72 -25.17
C SER A 684 43.64 16.43 -26.48
N PRO A 685 42.68 16.63 -27.39
CA PRO A 685 42.92 17.38 -28.63
C PRO A 685 43.45 18.76 -28.21
N ALA A 686 44.66 19.05 -28.67
CA ALA A 686 45.36 20.28 -28.37
C ALA A 686 44.43 21.48 -28.59
N VAL A 687 44.13 22.17 -27.52
CA VAL A 687 43.45 23.48 -27.58
C VAL A 687 44.47 24.42 -28.25
N ASN A 688 44.26 24.70 -29.54
CA ASN A 688 44.97 25.74 -30.24
C ASN A 688 44.62 27.09 -29.58
N LEU A 689 45.42 27.48 -28.62
CA LEU A 689 45.45 28.86 -28.12
C LEU A 689 46.09 29.72 -29.20
N THR A 690 45.32 30.18 -30.20
CA THR A 690 45.73 31.31 -31.04
C THR A 690 45.72 32.56 -30.16
N PRO A 691 46.84 33.24 -29.94
CA PRO A 691 46.84 34.50 -29.22
C PRO A 691 46.13 35.54 -30.11
N ALA A 692 45.06 36.15 -29.59
CA ALA A 692 44.49 37.33 -30.18
C ALA A 692 45.49 38.48 -30.03
N ILE A 693 46.19 38.82 -31.12
CA ILE A 693 46.96 40.04 -31.27
C ILE A 693 46.01 41.10 -31.83
N SER A 694 45.97 42.23 -31.14
CA SER A 694 45.42 43.57 -31.40
C SER A 694 43.91 43.75 -31.31
#